data_5c769a4077d01297ee9f1f5fae5439e9
#
_entry.id   5c769a4077d01297ee9f1f5fae5439e9
#
_cell.length_a   1.000
_cell.length_b   1.000
_cell.length_c   1.000
_cell.angle_alpha   90.00
_cell.angle_beta   90.00
_cell.angle_gamma   90.00
#
_symmetry.space_group_name_H-M   'P 1'
#
loop_
_entity.id
_entity.type
_entity.pdbx_description
1 polymer ?
#
loop_
_entity_poly.entity_id
_entity_poly.type
_entity_poly.pdbx_seq_one_letter_code
_entity_poly.pdbx_strand_id
1 'polypeptide(L)'
;MKFYLRYCCAMCFALISFLLATSQRAQAQTREAYVSRSANGTTLTFYYDDQRATRTGTTWGIEEKKKEGNHTYPVWAGTSDEPDRITTRVVFDASFRDFRPTTTARWFYKYLALKQIEGLEFLNTSEVKDMTAMFYRCSDLTSLDVSHFNTQNVTNMTAMFNNCSDLTSLDVKNFNAQKVTKMSWMFKGCSGLTSLDLSHFNTRKVSDMSEMFSGCSGLPSLDLSHFNTQKVTDMHYMFYRCSALTTINSNTAWQCPRSEGMFAGCTQLKGAVPYNGNKIDVRMANPETGYFTRSNDGGVEAYVAQSADKTTLTFYYDALRSTRTGTTWGIEETKKEGDDTFPAWAGTRDVGDSTTARVVFDASFRDFRPTTTAAWFYHCKALTKIEGLEYLNTAEVKDMSSMFWGCSALTSLDLKNFNTQNVTDMSVMFNGCSGLTSLDVSHFNTQNVTDMSVMFSDCSGLPSLDLSHFNTQNVTDMRYMFLGCSGLPSLDVSHFNTQNVTDMFGMFDGCSGLSSLDLSHFNTQNVTDMGHMFSDCSGLTSIDLSHFNTQNVTDMGGMFSGCSGLPSLDLSHFNTQNVTGMSVMFSGCSGLTSLDVSHFNTQNVTSMRRMFSDCSGLTSLDLSHFNTQNVTDMGGMFDYCSGLTSLDLSHFNTQNVTDMGGMFSGCSGLTSLDLSHFNTQNVTDMIEMFKGCSALMTINSNTAWQCPESYSMFADCWQLTGAVTYDENETDVTMANPETGYFTAKSTAVESVRFGADSAQHIYTLQGKRVRGAWKHLPAGVYVVNGKKTVKP
;
A
#
# COMPACT_ATOMS: atom_id res chain seq x y z
N MET A 1 36.12 46.04 -24.76
CA MET A 1 36.44 46.29 -23.34
C MET A 1 35.23 46.28 -22.39
N LYS A 2 34.03 46.73 -22.77
CA LYS A 2 32.82 46.67 -21.90
C LYS A 2 32.18 45.27 -21.74
N PHE A 3 32.44 44.32 -22.62
CA PHE A 3 31.89 42.95 -22.55
C PHE A 3 32.69 42.06 -21.58
N TYR A 4 33.98 42.21 -21.48
CA TYR A 4 34.83 41.40 -20.55
C TYR A 4 34.61 41.80 -19.10
N LEU A 5 34.29 43.07 -18.79
CA LEU A 5 34.07 43.54 -17.43
C LEU A 5 32.76 42.99 -16.81
N ARG A 6 31.75 42.71 -17.62
CA ARG A 6 30.48 42.10 -17.15
C ARG A 6 30.62 40.59 -16.85
N TYR A 7 31.46 39.87 -17.60
CA TYR A 7 31.75 38.47 -17.32
C TYR A 7 32.62 38.26 -16.11
N CYS A 8 33.61 39.11 -15.86
CA CYS A 8 34.41 39.07 -14.64
C CYS A 8 33.61 39.41 -13.40
N CYS A 9 32.72 40.40 -13.43
CA CYS A 9 31.82 40.70 -12.31
C CYS A 9 30.82 39.57 -12.01
N ALA A 10 30.22 38.92 -13.05
CA ALA A 10 29.32 37.79 -12.86
C ALA A 10 30.05 36.56 -12.30
N MET A 11 31.29 36.29 -12.74
CA MET A 11 32.12 35.21 -12.19
C MET A 11 32.56 35.48 -10.75
N CYS A 12 32.92 36.75 -10.42
CA CYS A 12 33.23 37.11 -9.05
C CYS A 12 32.00 37.02 -8.11
N PHE A 13 30.81 37.42 -8.56
CA PHE A 13 29.59 37.26 -7.80
C PHE A 13 29.21 35.78 -7.61
N ALA A 14 29.37 34.93 -8.64
CA ALA A 14 29.18 33.50 -8.53
C ALA A 14 30.18 32.81 -7.61
N LEU A 15 31.48 33.24 -7.65
CA LEU A 15 32.50 32.73 -6.75
C LEU A 15 32.27 33.20 -5.29
N ILE A 16 31.85 34.45 -5.07
CA ILE A 16 31.53 34.97 -3.74
C ILE A 16 30.26 34.29 -3.21
N SER A 17 29.24 34.05 -4.03
CA SER A 17 28.04 33.31 -3.64
C SER A 17 28.36 31.84 -3.35
N PHE A 18 29.26 31.22 -4.12
CA PHE A 18 29.75 29.85 -3.85
C PHE A 18 30.61 29.75 -2.60
N LEU A 19 31.47 30.73 -2.32
CA LEU A 19 32.29 30.84 -1.10
C LEU A 19 31.43 31.16 0.14
N LEU A 20 30.36 31.97 0.00
CA LEU A 20 29.37 32.19 1.05
C LEU A 20 28.51 30.95 1.31
N ALA A 21 28.11 30.23 0.27
CA ALA A 21 27.37 28.96 0.38
C ALA A 21 28.23 27.82 0.95
N THR A 22 29.54 27.79 0.64
CA THR A 22 30.48 26.84 1.24
C THR A 22 30.87 27.22 2.67
N SER A 23 30.93 28.53 3.04
CA SER A 23 31.15 28.95 4.43
C SER A 23 29.92 28.72 5.31
N GLN A 24 28.69 28.79 4.75
CA GLN A 24 27.46 28.35 5.45
C GLN A 24 27.32 26.81 5.54
N ARG A 25 27.94 26.05 4.63
CA ARG A 25 28.02 24.58 4.76
C ARG A 25 29.11 24.09 5.72
N ALA A 26 30.06 24.94 6.12
CA ALA A 26 31.19 24.55 6.98
C ALA A 26 30.93 24.73 8.49
N GLN A 27 29.67 25.08 8.89
CA GLN A 27 29.22 25.06 10.28
C GLN A 27 27.79 24.60 10.42
N ALA A 28 27.44 23.43 9.91
CA ALA A 28 26.43 22.64 10.55
C ALA A 28 27.06 22.12 11.85
N GLN A 29 27.04 22.91 12.89
CA GLN A 29 27.30 22.45 14.24
C GLN A 29 26.31 21.33 14.51
N THR A 30 26.78 20.09 14.63
CA THR A 30 25.93 18.91 14.81
C THR A 30 25.33 19.00 16.22
N ARG A 31 23.99 19.17 16.28
CA ARG A 31 23.25 19.04 17.54
C ARG A 31 23.56 17.70 18.16
N GLU A 32 23.85 17.66 19.44
CA GLU A 32 24.01 16.41 20.19
C GLU A 32 23.06 16.40 21.40
N ALA A 33 22.61 15.20 21.77
CA ALA A 33 21.83 15.01 22.98
C ALA A 33 22.77 14.76 24.15
N TYR A 34 22.62 15.54 25.19
CA TYR A 34 23.49 15.44 26.39
C TYR A 34 22.77 15.87 27.66
N VAL A 35 23.36 15.50 28.76
CA VAL A 35 22.90 15.85 30.11
C VAL A 35 23.95 16.72 30.81
N SER A 36 23.51 17.77 31.48
CA SER A 36 24.35 18.65 32.25
C SER A 36 23.93 18.65 33.73
N ARG A 37 24.88 18.47 34.63
CA ARG A 37 24.65 18.60 36.08
C ARG A 37 25.19 19.95 36.57
N SER A 38 24.34 20.68 37.28
CA SER A 38 24.73 21.96 37.91
C SER A 38 25.96 21.82 38.81
N ALA A 39 26.71 22.90 39.01
CA ALA A 39 27.94 22.91 39.84
C ALA A 39 27.71 22.46 41.29
N ASN A 40 26.53 22.75 41.87
CA ASN A 40 26.15 22.28 43.21
C ASN A 40 25.55 20.84 43.21
N GLY A 41 25.49 20.20 42.07
CA GLY A 41 25.01 18.82 41.92
C GLY A 41 23.50 18.58 42.02
N THR A 42 22.69 19.62 42.31
CA THR A 42 21.28 19.45 42.68
C THR A 42 20.34 19.43 41.49
N THR A 43 20.76 19.92 40.33
CA THR A 43 19.95 19.98 39.11
C THR A 43 20.60 19.24 37.98
N LEU A 44 19.79 18.42 37.29
CA LEU A 44 20.20 17.74 36.06
C LEU A 44 19.34 18.28 34.90
N THR A 45 19.99 18.74 33.83
CA THR A 45 19.29 19.30 32.67
C THR A 45 19.61 18.53 31.38
N PHE A 46 18.59 18.18 30.62
CA PHE A 46 18.68 17.48 29.35
C PHE A 46 18.59 18.48 28.19
N TYR A 47 19.52 18.43 27.24
CA TYR A 47 19.60 19.31 26.09
C TYR A 47 19.80 18.55 24.79
N TYR A 48 19.28 19.10 23.68
CA TYR A 48 19.60 18.67 22.31
C TYR A 48 19.99 19.89 21.47
N ASP A 49 21.23 20.35 21.63
CA ASP A 49 21.78 21.54 20.97
C ASP A 49 23.27 21.35 20.65
N ASP A 50 23.92 22.42 20.22
CA ASP A 50 25.35 22.47 19.91
C ASP A 50 26.19 23.17 21.02
N GLN A 51 25.58 23.38 22.21
CA GLN A 51 26.16 24.20 23.26
C GLN A 51 26.87 23.40 24.36
N ARG A 52 27.04 22.08 24.22
CA ARG A 52 27.60 21.21 25.28
C ARG A 52 28.93 21.71 25.82
N ALA A 53 29.84 22.17 24.96
CA ALA A 53 31.17 22.64 25.34
C ALA A 53 31.18 23.97 26.14
N THR A 54 30.08 24.74 26.07
CA THR A 54 29.94 26.04 26.74
C THR A 54 29.21 25.93 28.08
N ARG A 55 28.58 24.77 28.38
CA ARG A 55 27.81 24.56 29.60
C ARG A 55 28.73 24.52 30.84
N THR A 56 28.28 25.18 31.91
CA THR A 56 28.96 25.11 33.21
C THR A 56 28.49 23.85 33.96
N GLY A 57 29.43 23.14 34.58
CA GLY A 57 29.15 21.89 35.29
C GLY A 57 29.66 20.66 34.57
N THR A 58 29.26 19.49 35.03
CA THR A 58 29.63 18.21 34.40
C THR A 58 28.61 17.85 33.33
N THR A 59 29.08 17.51 32.13
CA THR A 59 28.22 17.11 31.02
C THR A 59 28.56 15.70 30.54
N TRP A 60 27.51 14.94 30.12
CA TRP A 60 27.60 13.60 29.55
C TRP A 60 26.76 13.49 28.31
N GLY A 61 27.25 12.80 27.29
CA GLY A 61 26.42 12.45 26.12
C GLY A 61 25.31 11.47 26.50
N ILE A 62 24.16 11.56 25.83
CA ILE A 62 22.99 10.75 26.18
C ILE A 62 23.23 9.22 26.04
N GLU A 63 24.18 8.81 25.20
CA GLU A 63 24.57 7.41 25.00
C GLU A 63 25.68 6.94 25.93
N GLU A 64 26.26 7.84 26.75
CA GLU A 64 27.36 7.49 27.68
C GLU A 64 26.83 6.60 28.80
N LYS A 65 27.52 5.49 29.04
CA LYS A 65 27.11 4.45 29.99
C LYS A 65 28.23 4.04 30.91
N LYS A 66 27.86 3.70 32.14
CA LYS A 66 28.74 3.08 33.14
C LYS A 66 28.25 1.66 33.46
N LYS A 67 29.18 0.77 33.83
CA LYS A 67 28.87 -0.62 34.23
C LYS A 67 29.12 -0.77 35.73
N GLU A 68 28.23 -1.55 36.36
CA GLU A 68 28.35 -2.02 37.73
C GLU A 68 27.88 -3.46 37.75
N GLY A 69 28.77 -4.39 38.01
CA GLY A 69 28.50 -5.82 37.88
C GLY A 69 28.01 -6.17 36.46
N ASN A 70 26.88 -6.88 36.38
CA ASN A 70 26.25 -7.26 35.10
C ASN A 70 25.29 -6.18 34.54
N HIS A 71 25.15 -5.05 35.21
CA HIS A 71 24.20 -4.02 34.84
C HIS A 71 24.89 -2.81 34.17
N THR A 72 24.17 -2.20 33.24
CA THR A 72 24.60 -0.98 32.54
C THR A 72 23.63 0.14 32.87
N TYR A 73 24.18 1.31 33.22
CA TYR A 73 23.42 2.50 33.59
C TYR A 73 23.86 3.69 32.72
N PRO A 74 23.01 4.68 32.46
CA PRO A 74 23.48 5.99 32.00
C PRO A 74 24.52 6.55 32.99
N VAL A 75 25.55 7.26 32.52
CA VAL A 75 26.63 7.75 33.38
C VAL A 75 26.12 8.67 34.48
N TRP A 76 25.09 9.47 34.17
CA TRP A 76 24.48 10.42 35.14
C TRP A 76 23.55 9.75 36.16
N ALA A 77 23.05 8.54 35.90
CA ALA A 77 22.11 7.85 36.79
C ALA A 77 22.78 7.31 38.05
N GLY A 78 21.97 7.08 39.11
CA GLY A 78 22.45 6.28 40.23
C GLY A 78 22.66 4.82 39.79
N THR A 79 23.32 4.03 40.68
CA THR A 79 23.56 2.62 40.45
C THR A 79 23.06 1.79 41.65
N SER A 80 23.28 0.49 41.64
CA SER A 80 22.88 -0.38 42.77
C SER A 80 23.67 0.01 44.06
N ASP A 81 24.95 0.29 43.92
CA ASP A 81 25.86 0.57 45.05
C ASP A 81 25.96 2.09 45.36
N GLU A 82 25.82 2.91 44.32
CA GLU A 82 25.94 4.37 44.42
C GLU A 82 24.64 5.07 44.00
N PRO A 83 23.62 5.18 44.87
CA PRO A 83 22.42 5.97 44.60
C PRO A 83 22.69 7.46 44.51
N ASP A 84 21.97 8.19 43.68
CA ASP A 84 21.99 9.65 43.68
C ASP A 84 21.13 10.18 44.88
N ARG A 85 21.75 10.90 45.78
CA ARG A 85 21.13 11.50 46.98
C ARG A 85 21.16 13.03 46.97
N ILE A 86 21.61 13.64 45.87
CA ILE A 86 21.89 15.06 45.79
C ILE A 86 20.95 15.75 44.80
N THR A 87 20.65 15.10 43.69
CA THR A 87 19.79 15.66 42.65
C THR A 87 18.37 15.72 43.12
N THR A 88 17.87 16.95 43.28
CA THR A 88 16.50 17.24 43.74
C THR A 88 15.59 17.66 42.60
N ARG A 89 16.17 18.08 41.48
CA ARG A 89 15.44 18.61 40.32
C ARG A 89 16.02 18.08 39.02
N VAL A 90 15.14 17.74 38.09
CA VAL A 90 15.45 17.41 36.70
C VAL A 90 14.72 18.39 35.78
N VAL A 91 15.37 18.82 34.69
CA VAL A 91 14.79 19.72 33.69
C VAL A 91 15.05 19.16 32.31
N PHE A 92 14.02 19.08 31.51
CA PHE A 92 14.14 18.90 30.07
C PHE A 92 14.04 20.26 29.41
N ASP A 93 15.12 20.73 28.79
CA ASP A 93 15.10 21.96 28.02
C ASP A 93 14.25 21.82 26.77
N ALA A 94 13.65 22.92 26.29
CA ALA A 94 12.79 22.90 25.11
C ALA A 94 13.51 22.37 23.84
N SER A 95 14.85 22.48 23.77
CA SER A 95 15.66 21.92 22.69
C SER A 95 15.55 20.40 22.59
N PHE A 96 15.26 19.72 23.72
CA PHE A 96 15.18 18.26 23.78
C PHE A 96 13.97 17.67 23.03
N ARG A 97 12.99 18.51 22.63
CA ARG A 97 11.77 18.09 21.88
C ARG A 97 12.08 17.35 20.58
N ASP A 98 13.18 17.71 19.91
CA ASP A 98 13.54 17.12 18.62
C ASP A 98 14.33 15.82 18.75
N PHE A 99 14.80 15.49 19.95
CA PHE A 99 15.53 14.25 20.19
C PHE A 99 14.57 13.07 20.41
N ARG A 100 14.88 11.92 19.83
CA ARG A 100 14.08 10.69 19.92
C ARG A 100 14.93 9.54 20.46
N PRO A 101 14.94 9.34 21.78
CA PRO A 101 15.67 8.22 22.37
C PRO A 101 14.99 6.87 22.00
N THR A 102 15.79 5.85 21.79
CA THR A 102 15.30 4.49 21.57
C THR A 102 15.10 3.73 22.89
N THR A 103 15.63 4.24 23.99
CA THR A 103 15.48 3.70 25.34
C THR A 103 15.57 4.83 26.39
N THR A 104 14.75 4.72 27.43
CA THR A 104 14.84 5.53 28.65
C THR A 104 15.15 4.67 29.87
N ALA A 105 15.58 3.42 29.64
CA ALA A 105 15.87 2.48 30.70
C ALA A 105 16.88 3.06 31.72
N ARG A 106 16.51 3.05 32.98
CA ARG A 106 17.30 3.50 34.12
C ARG A 106 17.73 4.98 34.11
N TRP A 107 17.08 5.85 33.36
CA TRP A 107 17.47 7.25 33.26
C TRP A 107 17.51 7.95 34.62
N PHE A 108 16.56 7.67 35.52
CA PHE A 108 16.48 8.21 36.88
C PHE A 108 16.56 7.10 37.93
N TYR A 109 17.39 6.09 37.68
CA TYR A 109 17.56 4.95 38.58
C TYR A 109 18.18 5.38 39.91
N LYS A 110 17.48 5.14 41.04
CA LYS A 110 17.87 5.46 42.42
C LYS A 110 18.21 6.94 42.66
N TYR A 111 17.41 7.85 42.11
CA TYR A 111 17.41 9.25 42.46
C TYR A 111 16.58 9.46 43.72
N LEU A 112 17.16 9.16 44.90
CA LEU A 112 16.42 9.08 46.16
C LEU A 112 15.90 10.44 46.64
N ALA A 113 16.59 11.55 46.30
CA ALA A 113 16.25 12.91 46.70
C ALA A 113 15.45 13.69 45.63
N LEU A 114 15.11 13.06 44.50
CA LEU A 114 14.43 13.74 43.40
C LEU A 114 13.01 14.11 43.79
N LYS A 115 12.69 15.40 43.73
CA LYS A 115 11.38 15.95 44.11
C LYS A 115 10.56 16.41 42.90
N GLN A 116 11.24 16.84 41.82
CA GLN A 116 10.58 17.53 40.71
C GLN A 116 11.24 17.20 39.37
N ILE A 117 10.42 16.98 38.36
CA ILE A 117 10.85 16.91 36.95
C ILE A 117 10.06 17.96 36.17
N GLU A 118 10.76 18.88 35.51
CA GLU A 118 10.18 19.95 34.70
C GLU A 118 10.48 19.73 33.22
N GLY A 119 9.55 20.17 32.35
CA GLY A 119 9.70 20.07 30.91
C GLY A 119 9.66 18.63 30.38
N LEU A 120 9.08 17.69 31.17
CA LEU A 120 9.01 16.28 30.78
C LEU A 120 8.23 16.09 29.46
N GLU A 121 7.34 17.03 29.10
CA GLU A 121 6.63 17.11 27.84
C GLU A 121 7.56 17.29 26.61
N PHE A 122 8.82 17.70 26.83
CA PHE A 122 9.82 17.78 25.78
C PHE A 122 10.57 16.45 25.54
N LEU A 123 10.34 15.45 26.38
CA LEU A 123 10.85 14.09 26.15
C LEU A 123 9.97 13.34 25.16
N ASN A 124 10.40 13.25 23.90
CA ASN A 124 9.70 12.50 22.87
C ASN A 124 9.98 11.00 23.00
N THR A 125 9.00 10.23 23.45
CA THR A 125 9.13 8.79 23.68
C THR A 125 8.63 7.91 22.50
N SER A 126 8.32 8.48 21.33
CA SER A 126 7.73 7.75 20.19
C SER A 126 8.58 6.57 19.69
N GLU A 127 9.91 6.64 19.82
CA GLU A 127 10.84 5.58 19.38
C GLU A 127 11.31 4.68 20.54
N VAL A 128 10.86 4.92 21.76
CA VAL A 128 11.29 4.17 22.93
C VAL A 128 10.71 2.75 22.92
N LYS A 129 11.62 1.75 23.05
CA LYS A 129 11.28 0.34 23.14
C LYS A 129 11.42 -0.24 24.54
N ASP A 130 12.24 0.38 25.37
CA ASP A 130 12.55 -0.11 26.74
C ASP A 130 12.51 1.06 27.74
N MET A 131 11.58 0.95 28.71
CA MET A 131 11.41 1.87 29.85
C MET A 131 11.76 1.21 31.19
N THR A 132 12.52 0.11 31.16
CA THR A 132 12.92 -0.63 32.37
C THR A 132 13.51 0.29 33.43
N ALA A 133 12.91 0.27 34.63
CA ALA A 133 13.42 0.93 35.83
C ALA A 133 13.69 2.46 35.62
N MET A 134 12.93 3.13 34.74
CA MET A 134 13.17 4.54 34.40
C MET A 134 13.16 5.42 35.64
N PHE A 135 12.19 5.24 36.56
CA PHE A 135 12.05 5.98 37.83
C PHE A 135 12.26 5.08 39.05
N TYR A 136 13.07 4.03 38.92
CA TYR A 136 13.31 3.08 40.00
C TYR A 136 13.87 3.75 41.25
N ARG A 137 13.13 3.67 42.36
CA ARG A 137 13.46 4.29 43.66
C ARG A 137 13.65 5.81 43.61
N CYS A 138 12.82 6.52 42.87
CA CYS A 138 12.65 7.96 43.07
C CYS A 138 11.69 8.16 44.24
N SER A 139 12.17 7.89 45.47
CA SER A 139 11.33 7.79 46.66
C SER A 139 10.69 9.10 47.08
N ASP A 140 11.39 10.24 46.97
CA ASP A 140 10.93 11.58 47.38
C ASP A 140 10.05 12.27 46.29
N LEU A 141 9.82 11.62 45.13
CA LEU A 141 9.01 12.18 44.06
C LEU A 141 7.53 12.10 44.41
N THR A 142 6.89 13.26 44.61
CA THR A 142 5.49 13.35 45.06
C THR A 142 4.48 13.44 43.92
N SER A 143 4.91 13.93 42.75
CA SER A 143 4.10 14.04 41.55
C SER A 143 4.92 13.78 40.29
N LEU A 144 4.31 13.22 39.28
CA LEU A 144 4.98 12.92 38.00
C LEU A 144 3.94 12.96 36.87
N ASP A 145 4.14 13.88 35.92
CA ASP A 145 3.30 13.96 34.73
C ASP A 145 3.93 13.16 33.60
N VAL A 146 3.34 12.00 33.29
CA VAL A 146 3.71 11.13 32.16
C VAL A 146 2.61 11.09 31.09
N SER A 147 1.66 12.02 31.12
CA SER A 147 0.53 12.10 30.19
C SER A 147 0.97 12.24 28.71
N HIS A 148 2.16 12.77 28.47
CA HIS A 148 2.74 12.97 27.13
C HIS A 148 3.53 11.76 26.59
N PHE A 149 3.67 10.70 27.39
CA PHE A 149 4.44 9.53 26.97
C PHE A 149 3.72 8.75 25.88
N ASN A 150 4.38 8.61 24.73
CA ASN A 150 3.96 7.66 23.69
C ASN A 150 4.61 6.31 23.97
N THR A 151 3.85 5.33 24.38
CA THR A 151 4.34 3.99 24.72
C THR A 151 4.00 2.91 23.69
N GLN A 152 3.50 3.30 22.50
CA GLN A 152 3.08 2.36 21.46
C GLN A 152 4.17 1.39 20.98
N ASN A 153 5.45 1.77 21.10
CA ASN A 153 6.59 0.96 20.70
C ASN A 153 7.28 0.25 21.86
N VAL A 154 6.82 0.49 23.10
CA VAL A 154 7.43 -0.08 24.30
C VAL A 154 7.11 -1.56 24.43
N THR A 155 8.15 -2.37 24.63
CA THR A 155 8.03 -3.83 24.84
C THR A 155 8.31 -4.25 26.28
N ASN A 156 8.99 -3.39 27.07
CA ASN A 156 9.40 -3.70 28.44
C ASN A 156 9.18 -2.49 29.36
N MET A 157 8.34 -2.66 30.39
CA MET A 157 8.06 -1.68 31.45
C MET A 157 8.45 -2.21 32.83
N THR A 158 9.32 -3.23 32.90
CA THR A 158 9.77 -3.82 34.16
C THR A 158 10.27 -2.73 35.13
N ALA A 159 9.74 -2.72 36.36
CA ALA A 159 10.17 -1.86 37.45
C ALA A 159 10.13 -0.35 37.17
N MET A 160 9.34 0.12 36.21
CA MET A 160 9.37 1.51 35.73
C MET A 160 9.19 2.53 36.86
N PHE A 161 8.26 2.30 37.80
CA PHE A 161 7.96 3.16 38.94
C PHE A 161 8.25 2.47 40.28
N ASN A 162 9.07 1.42 40.27
CA ASN A 162 9.35 0.64 41.49
C ASN A 162 9.89 1.50 42.63
N ASN A 163 9.25 1.43 43.78
CA ASN A 163 9.59 2.20 45.01
C ASN A 163 9.59 3.73 44.83
N CYS A 164 8.68 4.28 44.03
CA CYS A 164 8.30 5.68 44.09
C CYS A 164 7.30 5.84 45.26
N SER A 165 7.80 5.78 46.50
CA SER A 165 6.97 5.62 47.70
C SER A 165 6.11 6.82 48.07
N ASP A 166 6.55 8.05 47.75
CA ASP A 166 5.87 9.29 48.07
C ASP A 166 4.93 9.77 46.94
N LEU A 167 4.90 9.04 45.82
CA LEU A 167 4.02 9.36 44.69
C LEU A 167 2.58 9.10 45.07
N THR A 168 1.75 10.16 45.12
CA THR A 168 0.37 10.08 45.58
C THR A 168 -0.65 9.84 44.48
N SER A 169 -0.32 10.22 43.26
CA SER A 169 -1.12 10.00 42.03
C SER A 169 -0.23 9.78 40.85
N LEU A 170 -0.72 9.02 39.87
CA LEU A 170 0.00 8.76 38.61
C LEU A 170 -1.03 8.56 37.50
N ASP A 171 -1.04 9.45 36.52
CA ASP A 171 -1.90 9.34 35.33
C ASP A 171 -1.18 8.56 34.23
N VAL A 172 -1.63 7.32 33.98
CA VAL A 172 -1.09 6.43 32.94
C VAL A 172 -2.13 6.10 31.87
N LYS A 173 -3.21 6.89 31.77
CA LYS A 173 -4.32 6.63 30.82
C LYS A 173 -3.85 6.61 29.35
N ASN A 174 -2.77 7.32 29.01
CA ASN A 174 -2.22 7.36 27.65
C ASN A 174 -1.21 6.22 27.36
N PHE A 175 -0.99 5.32 28.33
CA PHE A 175 -0.04 4.21 28.13
C PHE A 175 -0.66 3.13 27.22
N ASN A 176 -0.07 2.94 26.05
CA ASN A 176 -0.42 1.84 25.16
C ASN A 176 0.44 0.62 25.46
N ALA A 177 -0.15 -0.41 26.03
CA ALA A 177 0.56 -1.63 26.42
C ALA A 177 0.50 -2.76 25.39
N GLN A 178 0.00 -2.53 24.17
CA GLN A 178 -0.22 -3.57 23.15
C GLN A 178 1.03 -4.37 22.74
N LYS A 179 2.22 -3.76 22.83
CA LYS A 179 3.49 -4.43 22.51
C LYS A 179 4.24 -4.90 23.76
N VAL A 180 3.77 -4.55 24.94
CA VAL A 180 4.45 -4.85 26.20
C VAL A 180 4.35 -6.34 26.51
N THR A 181 5.50 -6.94 26.83
CA THR A 181 5.61 -8.35 27.19
C THR A 181 5.97 -8.56 28.66
N LYS A 182 6.57 -7.53 29.31
CA LYS A 182 7.02 -7.58 30.70
C LYS A 182 6.57 -6.36 31.47
N MET A 183 5.87 -6.58 32.59
CA MET A 183 5.40 -5.56 33.53
C MET A 183 5.77 -5.90 34.98
N SER A 184 6.69 -6.83 35.18
CA SER A 184 7.10 -7.20 36.54
C SER A 184 7.62 -5.99 37.31
N TRP A 185 7.22 -5.89 38.59
CA TRP A 185 7.61 -4.83 39.53
C TRP A 185 7.22 -3.40 39.13
N MET A 186 6.35 -3.20 38.15
CA MET A 186 6.12 -1.89 37.54
C MET A 186 5.74 -0.83 38.57
N PHE A 187 4.84 -1.15 39.51
CA PHE A 187 4.39 -0.27 40.60
C PHE A 187 4.79 -0.79 41.98
N LYS A 188 5.69 -1.77 42.08
CA LYS A 188 6.12 -2.34 43.36
C LYS A 188 6.61 -1.25 44.30
N GLY A 189 6.07 -1.22 45.54
CA GLY A 189 6.49 -0.29 46.58
C GLY A 189 6.01 1.15 46.38
N CYS A 190 5.06 1.41 45.48
CA CYS A 190 4.40 2.72 45.36
C CYS A 190 3.35 2.86 46.50
N SER A 191 3.83 2.95 47.72
CA SER A 191 3.00 2.97 48.95
C SER A 191 2.15 4.21 49.10
N GLY A 192 2.52 5.33 48.49
CA GLY A 192 1.78 6.60 48.56
C GLY A 192 0.59 6.68 47.60
N LEU A 193 0.52 5.82 46.57
CA LEU A 193 -0.59 5.85 45.62
C LEU A 193 -1.92 5.52 46.30
N THR A 194 -2.88 6.42 46.11
CA THR A 194 -4.24 6.27 46.64
C THR A 194 -5.27 5.87 45.57
N SER A 195 -4.92 6.01 44.31
CA SER A 195 -5.67 5.56 43.13
C SER A 195 -4.75 5.25 41.99
N LEU A 196 -5.15 4.36 41.06
CA LEU A 196 -4.43 4.03 39.88
C LEU A 196 -5.43 3.52 38.82
N ASP A 197 -5.58 4.27 37.74
CA ASP A 197 -6.43 3.89 36.62
C ASP A 197 -5.62 3.10 35.57
N LEU A 198 -6.00 1.85 35.35
CA LEU A 198 -5.39 0.93 34.40
C LEU A 198 -6.38 0.47 33.32
N SER A 199 -7.53 1.13 33.17
CA SER A 199 -8.60 0.75 32.25
C SER A 199 -8.16 0.64 30.79
N HIS A 200 -7.08 1.34 30.41
CA HIS A 200 -6.53 1.35 29.06
C HIS A 200 -5.37 0.37 28.81
N PHE A 201 -5.00 -0.43 29.83
CA PHE A 201 -3.88 -1.36 29.71
C PHE A 201 -4.27 -2.61 28.91
N ASN A 202 -3.80 -2.72 27.66
CA ASN A 202 -3.94 -3.94 26.88
C ASN A 202 -2.85 -4.95 27.25
N THR A 203 -3.19 -5.95 28.06
CA THR A 203 -2.23 -6.92 28.59
C THR A 203 -2.13 -8.22 27.80
N ARG A 204 -2.74 -8.32 26.62
CA ARG A 204 -2.81 -9.55 25.79
C ARG A 204 -1.44 -10.19 25.44
N LYS A 205 -0.36 -9.41 25.42
CA LYS A 205 1.00 -9.90 25.11
C LYS A 205 1.87 -10.07 26.36
N VAL A 206 1.40 -9.65 27.53
CA VAL A 206 2.17 -9.70 28.74
C VAL A 206 2.32 -11.14 29.22
N SER A 207 3.56 -11.54 29.49
CA SER A 207 3.91 -12.87 30.01
C SER A 207 4.37 -12.86 31.47
N ASP A 208 4.79 -11.70 31.99
CA ASP A 208 5.33 -11.56 33.33
C ASP A 208 4.70 -10.32 34.02
N MET A 209 3.90 -10.58 35.09
CA MET A 209 3.27 -9.60 35.98
C MET A 209 3.72 -9.79 37.44
N SER A 210 4.85 -10.50 37.65
CA SER A 210 5.34 -10.80 38.98
C SER A 210 5.58 -9.51 39.79
N GLU A 211 5.10 -9.50 41.05
CA GLU A 211 5.24 -8.40 42.02
C GLU A 211 4.77 -7.02 41.48
N MET A 212 3.89 -6.96 40.44
CA MET A 212 3.53 -5.71 39.77
C MET A 212 3.01 -4.63 40.74
N PHE A 213 2.22 -5.00 41.72
CA PHE A 213 1.65 -4.10 42.75
C PHE A 213 2.14 -4.42 44.18
N SER A 214 3.16 -5.27 44.31
CA SER A 214 3.69 -5.66 45.61
C SER A 214 4.06 -4.44 46.46
N GLY A 215 3.49 -4.30 47.68
CA GLY A 215 3.76 -3.18 48.56
C GLY A 215 3.05 -1.87 48.22
N CYS A 216 2.07 -1.85 47.34
CA CYS A 216 1.19 -0.70 47.11
C CYS A 216 0.17 -0.59 48.30
N SER A 217 0.69 -0.27 49.50
CA SER A 217 -0.07 -0.31 50.71
C SER A 217 -1.10 0.84 50.88
N GLY A 218 -1.03 1.87 49.99
CA GLY A 218 -1.97 2.98 49.99
C GLY A 218 -3.20 2.79 49.10
N LEU A 219 -3.18 1.80 48.18
CA LEU A 219 -4.28 1.56 47.26
C LEU A 219 -5.44 0.82 47.88
N PRO A 220 -6.67 1.42 47.96
CA PRO A 220 -7.85 0.77 48.50
C PRO A 220 -8.54 -0.17 47.52
N SER A 221 -8.41 0.07 46.21
CA SER A 221 -9.04 -0.72 45.17
C SER A 221 -8.22 -0.71 43.91
N LEU A 222 -8.39 -1.75 43.09
CA LEU A 222 -7.87 -1.86 41.74
C LEU A 222 -8.96 -2.40 40.82
N ASP A 223 -9.16 -1.74 39.66
CA ASP A 223 -9.97 -2.29 38.60
C ASP A 223 -9.04 -2.94 37.54
N LEU A 224 -9.12 -4.25 37.45
CA LEU A 224 -8.37 -5.11 36.52
C LEU A 224 -9.34 -5.91 35.64
N SER A 225 -10.58 -5.44 35.47
CA SER A 225 -11.62 -6.11 34.68
C SER A 225 -11.23 -6.27 33.22
N HIS A 226 -10.36 -5.38 32.72
CA HIS A 226 -9.85 -5.39 31.34
C HIS A 226 -8.55 -6.17 31.14
N PHE A 227 -7.96 -6.72 32.21
CA PHE A 227 -6.69 -7.46 32.09
C PHE A 227 -6.91 -8.81 31.41
N ASN A 228 -6.19 -9.05 30.32
CA ASN A 228 -6.10 -10.36 29.68
C ASN A 228 -4.87 -11.10 30.22
N THR A 229 -5.09 -12.18 30.92
CA THR A 229 -4.03 -12.95 31.59
C THR A 229 -3.69 -14.29 30.91
N GLN A 230 -4.25 -14.58 29.74
CA GLN A 230 -4.11 -15.86 29.04
C GLN A 230 -2.65 -16.23 28.71
N LYS A 231 -1.77 -15.25 28.52
CA LYS A 231 -0.35 -15.47 28.21
C LYS A 231 0.56 -15.28 29.43
N VAL A 232 0.02 -14.92 30.58
CA VAL A 232 0.82 -14.66 31.77
C VAL A 232 1.27 -15.97 32.39
N THR A 233 2.57 -16.11 32.56
CA THR A 233 3.19 -17.31 33.14
C THR A 233 3.71 -17.08 34.55
N ASP A 234 3.80 -15.82 34.98
CA ASP A 234 4.33 -15.46 36.31
C ASP A 234 3.53 -14.30 36.92
N MET A 235 2.89 -14.55 38.07
CA MET A 235 2.15 -13.61 38.92
C MET A 235 2.57 -13.72 40.37
N HIS A 236 3.75 -14.33 40.70
CA HIS A 236 4.16 -14.48 42.09
C HIS A 236 4.23 -13.13 42.78
N TYR A 237 3.74 -13.05 44.01
CA TYR A 237 3.70 -11.87 44.85
C TYR A 237 3.04 -10.62 44.22
N MET A 238 2.17 -10.77 43.21
CA MET A 238 1.63 -9.64 42.42
C MET A 238 1.00 -8.56 43.30
N PHE A 239 0.26 -8.94 44.34
CA PHE A 239 -0.39 -8.04 45.34
C PHE A 239 0.21 -8.17 46.73
N TYR A 240 1.40 -8.74 46.89
CA TYR A 240 2.00 -8.95 48.21
C TYR A 240 2.05 -7.67 49.02
N ARG A 241 1.54 -7.71 50.28
CA ARG A 241 1.50 -6.58 51.22
C ARG A 241 0.73 -5.34 50.74
N CYS A 242 -0.26 -5.49 49.88
CA CYS A 242 -1.21 -4.43 49.59
C CYS A 242 -2.21 -4.33 50.76
N SER A 243 -1.77 -3.74 51.90
CA SER A 243 -2.49 -3.83 53.15
C SER A 243 -3.79 -3.02 53.22
N ALA A 244 -3.93 -1.94 52.40
CA ALA A 244 -5.15 -1.16 52.31
C ALA A 244 -6.14 -1.72 51.28
N LEU A 245 -5.73 -2.71 50.48
CA LEU A 245 -6.52 -3.19 49.35
C LEU A 245 -7.75 -3.98 49.86
N THR A 246 -8.92 -3.43 49.61
CA THR A 246 -10.21 -4.02 49.99
C THR A 246 -10.89 -4.71 48.82
N THR A 247 -10.65 -4.22 47.58
CA THR A 247 -11.38 -4.66 46.38
C THR A 247 -10.45 -4.77 45.18
N ILE A 248 -10.54 -5.90 44.48
CA ILE A 248 -9.96 -6.07 43.15
C ILE A 248 -11.12 -6.45 42.22
N ASN A 249 -11.43 -5.59 41.27
CA ASN A 249 -12.46 -5.87 40.28
C ASN A 249 -11.89 -6.71 39.13
N SER A 250 -12.54 -7.81 38.84
CA SER A 250 -12.30 -8.64 37.67
C SER A 250 -13.51 -9.50 37.36
N ASN A 251 -13.88 -9.59 36.09
CA ASN A 251 -15.06 -10.34 35.64
C ASN A 251 -14.74 -11.81 35.30
N THR A 252 -13.47 -12.19 35.29
CA THR A 252 -13.00 -13.53 34.93
C THR A 252 -12.10 -14.12 36.00
N ALA A 253 -12.13 -15.43 36.15
CA ALA A 253 -11.14 -16.16 36.94
C ALA A 253 -9.80 -16.20 36.21
N TRP A 254 -8.71 -15.89 36.95
CA TRP A 254 -7.37 -15.93 36.36
C TRP A 254 -6.72 -17.30 36.55
N GLN A 255 -5.82 -17.64 35.65
CA GLN A 255 -4.98 -18.84 35.72
C GLN A 255 -3.53 -18.45 35.47
N CYS A 256 -2.61 -19.00 36.23
CA CYS A 256 -1.18 -18.76 36.04
C CYS A 256 -0.37 -19.92 36.65
N PRO A 257 0.64 -20.44 35.94
CA PRO A 257 1.47 -21.53 36.48
C PRO A 257 2.26 -21.15 37.72
N ARG A 258 2.70 -19.90 37.84
CA ARG A 258 3.49 -19.39 38.95
C ARG A 258 2.80 -18.22 39.63
N SER A 259 2.29 -18.44 40.84
CA SER A 259 1.46 -17.46 41.54
C SER A 259 1.61 -17.51 43.09
N GLU A 260 2.71 -18.08 43.58
CA GLU A 260 2.98 -18.18 45.01
C GLU A 260 2.96 -16.80 45.65
N GLY A 261 2.30 -16.72 46.79
CA GLY A 261 2.23 -15.52 47.61
C GLY A 261 1.50 -14.33 46.98
N MET A 262 0.73 -14.55 45.89
CA MET A 262 0.08 -13.50 45.10
C MET A 262 -0.69 -12.51 45.97
N PHE A 263 -1.43 -12.98 46.97
CA PHE A 263 -2.24 -12.16 47.88
C PHE A 263 -1.70 -12.10 49.32
N ALA A 264 -0.49 -12.57 49.60
CA ALA A 264 0.02 -12.60 50.95
C ALA A 264 0.12 -11.20 51.57
N GLY A 265 -0.51 -10.99 52.69
CA GLY A 265 -0.57 -9.69 53.40
C GLY A 265 -1.66 -8.72 52.94
N CYS A 266 -2.59 -9.16 52.07
CA CYS A 266 -3.77 -8.36 51.68
C CYS A 266 -4.91 -8.54 52.65
N THR A 267 -4.68 -8.25 53.92
CA THR A 267 -5.59 -8.61 55.05
C THR A 267 -6.96 -7.97 55.01
N GLN A 268 -7.15 -6.89 54.24
CA GLN A 268 -8.43 -6.18 54.14
C GLN A 268 -9.28 -6.63 52.96
N LEU A 269 -8.74 -7.54 52.12
CA LEU A 269 -9.35 -7.90 50.84
C LEU A 269 -10.69 -8.63 51.05
N LYS A 270 -11.69 -8.19 50.31
CA LYS A 270 -13.06 -8.70 50.37
C LYS A 270 -13.56 -8.95 48.95
N GLY A 271 -13.69 -10.20 48.59
CA GLY A 271 -14.32 -10.64 47.34
C GLY A 271 -15.54 -11.50 47.63
N ALA A 272 -15.75 -12.52 46.81
CA ALA A 272 -16.81 -13.52 47.09
C ALA A 272 -16.58 -14.26 48.43
N VAL A 273 -15.34 -14.32 48.89
CA VAL A 273 -14.96 -14.88 50.18
C VAL A 273 -14.01 -13.93 50.90
N PRO A 274 -14.01 -13.92 52.25
CA PRO A 274 -13.08 -13.12 53.03
C PRO A 274 -11.65 -13.65 52.94
N TYR A 275 -10.68 -12.77 53.14
CA TYR A 275 -9.26 -13.11 53.08
C TYR A 275 -8.87 -14.24 54.03
N ASN A 276 -8.08 -15.18 53.53
CA ASN A 276 -7.50 -16.28 54.30
C ASN A 276 -6.00 -16.41 54.00
N GLY A 277 -5.14 -16.15 54.98
CA GLY A 277 -3.68 -16.16 54.81
C GLY A 277 -3.07 -17.50 54.38
N ASN A 278 -3.82 -18.62 54.39
CA ASN A 278 -3.40 -19.91 53.89
C ASN A 278 -3.81 -20.16 52.45
N LYS A 279 -4.57 -19.23 51.82
CA LYS A 279 -5.06 -19.30 50.46
C LYS A 279 -4.63 -18.03 49.71
N ILE A 280 -3.43 -17.99 49.22
CA ILE A 280 -2.78 -16.77 48.77
C ILE A 280 -2.25 -16.83 47.32
N ASP A 281 -2.63 -17.83 46.57
CA ASP A 281 -2.24 -18.02 45.17
C ASP A 281 -3.36 -17.69 44.15
N VAL A 282 -3.12 -17.87 42.89
CA VAL A 282 -4.05 -17.52 41.80
C VAL A 282 -5.41 -18.23 41.89
N ARG A 283 -5.54 -19.33 42.59
CA ARG A 283 -6.85 -19.99 42.78
C ARG A 283 -7.85 -19.08 43.48
N MET A 284 -7.36 -18.08 44.22
CA MET A 284 -8.19 -17.05 44.83
C MET A 284 -8.45 -15.83 43.96
N ALA A 285 -7.85 -15.78 42.75
CA ALA A 285 -8.12 -14.75 41.76
C ALA A 285 -9.37 -15.10 40.92
N ASN A 286 -10.50 -15.14 41.59
CA ASN A 286 -11.77 -15.62 41.04
C ASN A 286 -12.93 -14.78 41.61
N PRO A 287 -13.80 -14.20 40.76
CA PRO A 287 -14.94 -13.36 41.25
C PRO A 287 -16.07 -14.16 41.84
N GLU A 288 -16.14 -15.49 41.66
CA GLU A 288 -17.22 -16.36 42.21
C GLU A 288 -16.82 -17.05 43.54
N THR A 289 -15.55 -17.43 43.64
CA THR A 289 -15.08 -18.31 44.71
C THR A 289 -13.85 -17.79 45.43
N GLY A 290 -13.35 -16.63 45.08
CA GLY A 290 -12.09 -16.06 45.53
C GLY A 290 -12.17 -14.61 46.04
N TYR A 291 -11.06 -13.89 45.89
CA TYR A 291 -10.87 -12.52 46.39
C TYR A 291 -11.23 -11.43 45.39
N PHE A 292 -11.56 -11.79 44.20
CA PHE A 292 -12.02 -10.81 43.21
C PHE A 292 -13.49 -10.47 43.49
N THR A 293 -13.85 -9.26 43.13
CA THR A 293 -15.21 -8.77 43.12
C THR A 293 -15.62 -8.60 41.66
N ARG A 294 -16.79 -9.07 41.26
CA ARG A 294 -17.36 -8.65 40.01
C ARG A 294 -17.50 -7.14 40.03
N SER A 295 -17.05 -6.48 38.98
CA SER A 295 -17.35 -5.06 38.83
C SER A 295 -18.85 -4.90 38.85
N ASN A 296 -19.38 -4.13 39.86
CA ASN A 296 -20.80 -3.81 39.93
C ASN A 296 -21.26 -2.93 38.75
N ASP A 297 -20.33 -2.44 37.99
CA ASP A 297 -20.52 -1.75 36.71
C ASP A 297 -20.84 -2.74 35.58
N GLY A 298 -21.36 -3.95 35.92
CA GLY A 298 -21.78 -5.03 35.01
C GLY A 298 -20.91 -5.04 33.78
N GLY A 299 -19.58 -5.23 33.92
CA GLY A 299 -18.55 -5.23 32.88
C GLY A 299 -18.94 -4.47 31.64
N VAL A 300 -18.70 -3.15 31.60
CA VAL A 300 -18.86 -2.36 30.37
C VAL A 300 -18.07 -3.04 29.27
N GLU A 301 -18.75 -3.54 28.28
CA GLU A 301 -18.13 -4.21 27.12
C GLU A 301 -18.63 -3.58 25.83
N ALA A 302 -17.76 -3.58 24.80
CA ALA A 302 -18.18 -3.19 23.47
C ALA A 302 -18.80 -4.40 22.75
N TYR A 303 -20.00 -4.23 22.25
CA TYR A 303 -20.72 -5.29 21.55
C TYR A 303 -21.69 -4.75 20.51
N VAL A 304 -22.10 -5.62 19.62
CA VAL A 304 -23.12 -5.36 18.60
C VAL A 304 -24.36 -6.18 18.91
N ALA A 305 -25.53 -5.55 18.83
CA ALA A 305 -26.81 -6.23 18.95
C ALA A 305 -27.60 -6.12 17.64
N GLN A 306 -28.10 -7.26 17.15
CA GLN A 306 -28.97 -7.31 15.99
C GLN A 306 -30.42 -7.34 16.41
N SER A 307 -31.26 -6.50 15.80
CA SER A 307 -32.71 -6.52 16.01
C SER A 307 -33.34 -7.90 15.66
N ALA A 308 -34.48 -8.21 16.25
CA ALA A 308 -35.16 -9.49 16.03
C ALA A 308 -35.56 -9.74 14.56
N ASP A 309 -35.85 -8.68 13.80
CA ASP A 309 -36.15 -8.71 12.36
C ASP A 309 -34.86 -8.71 11.49
N LYS A 310 -33.68 -8.68 12.13
CA LYS A 310 -32.33 -8.66 11.51
C LYS A 310 -32.03 -7.44 10.66
N THR A 311 -32.84 -6.39 10.71
CA THR A 311 -32.67 -5.21 9.84
C THR A 311 -31.76 -4.15 10.44
N THR A 312 -31.51 -4.18 11.76
CA THR A 312 -30.72 -3.15 12.45
C THR A 312 -29.61 -3.78 13.28
N LEU A 313 -28.39 -3.25 13.12
CA LEU A 313 -27.27 -3.50 14.03
C LEU A 313 -27.08 -2.27 14.92
N THR A 314 -26.99 -2.46 16.24
CA THR A 314 -26.70 -1.39 17.18
C THR A 314 -25.43 -1.69 17.97
N PHE A 315 -24.51 -0.73 17.96
CA PHE A 315 -23.22 -0.79 18.66
C PHE A 315 -23.35 -0.14 20.03
N TYR A 316 -22.97 -0.86 21.06
CA TYR A 316 -23.04 -0.43 22.45
C TYR A 316 -21.71 -0.57 23.17
N TYR A 317 -21.47 0.30 24.14
CA TYR A 317 -20.41 0.14 25.12
C TYR A 317 -20.99 0.33 26.54
N ASP A 318 -21.64 -0.71 27.04
CA ASP A 318 -22.33 -0.69 28.34
C ASP A 318 -22.32 -2.09 29.01
N ALA A 319 -22.90 -2.18 30.15
CA ALA A 319 -23.03 -3.41 30.92
C ALA A 319 -24.30 -4.22 30.62
N LEU A 320 -25.05 -3.88 29.59
CA LEU A 320 -26.41 -4.37 29.40
C LEU A 320 -26.53 -5.48 28.34
N ARG A 321 -25.41 -6.01 27.82
CA ARG A 321 -25.42 -7.02 26.75
C ARG A 321 -26.36 -8.19 27.05
N SER A 322 -26.31 -8.73 28.26
CA SER A 322 -27.15 -9.88 28.65
C SER A 322 -28.65 -9.60 28.75
N THR A 323 -29.04 -8.31 28.79
CA THR A 323 -30.43 -7.86 28.83
C THR A 323 -30.99 -7.52 27.45
N ARG A 324 -30.13 -7.44 26.42
CA ARG A 324 -30.56 -7.11 25.07
C ARG A 324 -31.32 -8.26 24.43
N THR A 325 -32.39 -7.92 23.72
CA THR A 325 -33.16 -8.88 22.92
C THR A 325 -32.53 -9.02 21.55
N GLY A 326 -32.50 -10.24 21.00
CA GLY A 326 -31.88 -10.54 19.70
C GLY A 326 -30.50 -11.17 19.84
N THR A 327 -29.79 -11.26 18.72
CA THR A 327 -28.42 -11.81 18.70
C THR A 327 -27.45 -10.73 19.08
N THR A 328 -26.47 -11.04 19.95
CA THR A 328 -25.41 -10.11 20.31
C THR A 328 -24.02 -10.73 20.09
N TRP A 329 -23.08 -9.94 19.64
CA TRP A 329 -21.68 -10.32 19.45
C TRP A 329 -20.77 -9.33 20.17
N GLY A 330 -19.75 -9.79 20.88
CA GLY A 330 -18.69 -8.91 21.37
C GLY A 330 -17.93 -8.28 20.17
N ILE A 331 -17.41 -7.08 20.36
CA ILE A 331 -16.73 -6.35 19.28
C ILE A 331 -15.49 -7.09 18.71
N GLU A 332 -14.94 -8.01 19.48
CA GLU A 332 -13.80 -8.83 19.09
C GLU A 332 -14.23 -10.22 18.55
N GLU A 333 -15.51 -10.50 18.52
CA GLU A 333 -16.01 -11.77 18.01
C GLU A 333 -15.93 -11.81 16.49
N THR A 334 -15.35 -12.87 15.98
CA THR A 334 -15.11 -13.05 14.55
C THR A 334 -15.66 -14.38 14.05
N LYS A 335 -15.89 -14.46 12.75
CA LYS A 335 -16.18 -15.69 12.01
C LYS A 335 -15.17 -15.88 10.90
N LYS A 336 -14.95 -17.13 10.49
CA LYS A 336 -14.03 -17.50 9.42
C LYS A 336 -14.80 -17.96 8.18
N GLU A 337 -14.21 -17.65 7.01
CA GLU A 337 -14.59 -18.21 5.72
C GLU A 337 -13.28 -18.47 4.95
N GLY A 338 -12.94 -19.74 4.76
CA GLY A 338 -11.61 -20.11 4.29
C GLY A 338 -10.51 -19.63 5.24
N ASP A 339 -9.54 -18.93 4.69
CA ASP A 339 -8.44 -18.30 5.45
C ASP A 339 -8.80 -16.90 5.98
N ASP A 340 -9.87 -16.29 5.48
CA ASP A 340 -10.29 -14.95 5.85
C ASP A 340 -11.04 -14.92 7.20
N THR A 341 -10.95 -13.79 7.89
CA THR A 341 -11.59 -13.56 9.18
C THR A 341 -12.39 -12.27 9.14
N PHE A 342 -13.67 -12.36 9.45
CA PHE A 342 -14.62 -11.25 9.44
C PHE A 342 -15.23 -11.00 10.83
N PRO A 343 -15.67 -9.77 11.17
CA PRO A 343 -16.51 -9.55 12.35
C PRO A 343 -17.73 -10.45 12.33
N ALA A 344 -18.12 -10.98 13.48
CA ALA A 344 -19.19 -11.98 13.56
C ALA A 344 -20.55 -11.50 12.99
N TRP A 345 -20.80 -10.19 13.04
CA TRP A 345 -22.02 -9.52 12.57
C TRP A 345 -21.98 -9.09 11.08
N ALA A 346 -20.79 -8.96 10.47
CA ALA A 346 -20.64 -8.48 9.09
C ALA A 346 -21.00 -9.58 8.05
N GLY A 347 -21.11 -9.22 6.78
CA GLY A 347 -21.10 -10.17 5.67
C GLY A 347 -19.74 -10.88 5.54
N THR A 348 -19.65 -11.82 4.60
CA THR A 348 -18.40 -12.47 4.19
C THR A 348 -18.25 -12.38 2.69
N ARG A 349 -17.14 -12.90 2.14
CA ARG A 349 -16.89 -12.85 0.70
C ARG A 349 -18.01 -13.55 -0.10
N ASP A 350 -18.39 -14.75 0.30
CA ASP A 350 -19.37 -15.57 -0.40
C ASP A 350 -20.81 -15.23 0.02
N VAL A 351 -21.01 -14.83 1.27
CA VAL A 351 -22.34 -14.55 1.85
C VAL A 351 -22.42 -13.11 2.32
N GLY A 352 -22.90 -12.23 1.45
CA GLY A 352 -23.19 -10.84 1.83
C GLY A 352 -24.37 -10.74 2.78
N ASP A 353 -24.36 -9.74 3.68
CA ASP A 353 -25.52 -9.36 4.47
C ASP A 353 -26.51 -8.56 3.61
N SER A 354 -27.61 -9.18 3.26
CA SER A 354 -28.70 -8.57 2.50
C SER A 354 -29.89 -8.14 3.36
N THR A 355 -29.74 -8.19 4.68
CA THR A 355 -30.81 -7.93 5.65
C THR A 355 -30.60 -6.65 6.47
N THR A 356 -29.38 -6.36 6.86
CA THR A 356 -29.07 -5.16 7.65
C THR A 356 -29.24 -3.91 6.81
N ALA A 357 -30.30 -3.18 7.05
CA ALA A 357 -30.61 -1.93 6.36
C ALA A 357 -30.15 -0.68 7.13
N ARG A 358 -29.94 -0.83 8.44
CA ARG A 358 -29.60 0.27 9.34
C ARG A 358 -28.52 -0.14 10.34
N VAL A 359 -27.61 0.80 10.60
CA VAL A 359 -26.63 0.70 11.69
C VAL A 359 -26.83 1.87 12.63
N VAL A 360 -26.71 1.64 13.93
CA VAL A 360 -26.81 2.67 14.98
C VAL A 360 -25.62 2.53 15.93
N PHE A 361 -24.89 3.61 16.13
CA PHE A 361 -23.99 3.73 17.26
C PHE A 361 -24.71 4.40 18.40
N ASP A 362 -24.92 3.68 19.51
CA ASP A 362 -25.51 4.24 20.73
C ASP A 362 -24.55 5.26 21.37
N ALA A 363 -25.09 6.24 22.11
CA ALA A 363 -24.27 7.26 22.75
C ALA A 363 -23.24 6.69 23.75
N SER A 364 -23.47 5.50 24.29
CA SER A 364 -22.53 4.79 25.17
C SER A 364 -21.23 4.42 24.43
N PHE A 365 -21.29 4.22 23.11
CA PHE A 365 -20.13 3.81 22.30
C PHE A 365 -19.04 4.90 22.22
N ARG A 366 -19.35 6.14 22.60
CA ARG A 366 -18.40 7.28 22.59
C ARG A 366 -17.12 7.02 23.38
N ASP A 367 -17.21 6.22 24.44
CA ASP A 367 -16.09 5.97 25.34
C ASP A 367 -15.24 4.76 24.92
N PHE A 368 -15.72 3.98 23.95
CA PHE A 368 -14.96 2.88 23.36
C PHE A 368 -13.91 3.40 22.35
N ARG A 369 -12.75 2.77 22.33
CA ARG A 369 -11.62 3.11 21.46
C ARG A 369 -11.19 1.87 20.68
N PRO A 370 -11.80 1.58 19.53
CA PRO A 370 -11.36 0.47 18.70
C PRO A 370 -9.96 0.72 18.15
N THR A 371 -9.19 -0.34 17.99
CA THR A 371 -7.87 -0.29 17.34
C THR A 371 -7.93 -0.67 15.87
N THR A 372 -9.04 -1.24 15.43
CA THR A 372 -9.39 -1.56 14.04
C THR A 372 -10.90 -1.42 13.84
N THR A 373 -11.27 -0.98 12.65
CA THR A 373 -12.64 -1.03 12.14
C THR A 373 -12.70 -1.83 10.83
N ALA A 374 -11.64 -2.62 10.57
CA ALA A 374 -11.55 -3.43 9.36
C ALA A 374 -12.77 -4.34 9.19
N ALA A 375 -13.35 -4.32 8.00
CA ALA A 375 -14.51 -5.12 7.60
C ALA A 375 -15.77 -4.98 8.47
N TRP A 376 -15.93 -3.89 9.27
CA TRP A 376 -17.09 -3.78 10.19
C TRP A 376 -18.45 -3.85 9.49
N PHE A 377 -18.54 -3.32 8.27
CA PHE A 377 -19.76 -3.35 7.44
C PHE A 377 -19.50 -4.06 6.11
N TYR A 378 -18.58 -5.03 6.15
CA TYR A 378 -18.20 -5.80 4.98
C TYR A 378 -19.41 -6.45 4.33
N HIS A 379 -19.63 -6.14 3.04
CA HIS A 379 -20.65 -6.75 2.19
C HIS A 379 -22.10 -6.61 2.74
N CYS A 380 -22.38 -5.49 3.48
CA CYS A 380 -23.72 -5.13 3.95
C CYS A 380 -24.50 -4.47 2.80
N LYS A 381 -24.92 -5.26 1.84
CA LYS A 381 -25.55 -4.80 0.58
C LYS A 381 -26.86 -4.03 0.76
N ALA A 382 -27.62 -4.32 1.83
CA ALA A 382 -28.90 -3.67 2.12
C ALA A 382 -28.75 -2.39 2.98
N LEU A 383 -27.51 -2.07 3.44
CA LEU A 383 -27.27 -0.96 4.34
C LEU A 383 -27.53 0.37 3.64
N THR A 384 -28.54 1.10 4.11
CA THR A 384 -28.91 2.42 3.57
C THR A 384 -28.58 3.57 4.50
N LYS A 385 -28.38 3.31 5.81
CA LYS A 385 -28.23 4.37 6.82
C LYS A 385 -27.35 3.94 7.98
N ILE A 386 -26.44 4.83 8.38
CA ILE A 386 -25.67 4.72 9.63
C ILE A 386 -26.00 5.94 10.48
N GLU A 387 -26.42 5.74 11.73
CA GLU A 387 -26.77 6.77 12.69
C GLU A 387 -25.82 6.74 13.87
N GLY A 388 -25.57 7.91 14.48
CA GLY A 388 -24.71 8.03 15.65
C GLY A 388 -23.23 7.78 15.35
N LEU A 389 -22.81 7.89 14.08
CA LEU A 389 -21.41 7.66 13.67
C LEU A 389 -20.43 8.62 14.38
N GLU A 390 -20.92 9.76 14.89
CA GLU A 390 -20.17 10.67 15.75
C GLU A 390 -19.78 10.08 17.11
N TYR A 391 -20.38 8.94 17.49
CA TYR A 391 -20.01 8.20 18.71
C TYR A 391 -18.92 7.14 18.46
N LEU A 392 -18.58 6.89 17.22
CA LEU A 392 -17.44 6.03 16.87
C LEU A 392 -16.13 6.84 17.00
N ASN A 393 -15.35 6.58 18.04
CA ASN A 393 -14.07 7.23 18.23
C ASN A 393 -12.96 6.46 17.53
N THR A 394 -12.45 7.01 16.41
CA THR A 394 -11.43 6.36 15.58
C THR A 394 -9.99 6.78 15.92
N ALA A 395 -9.75 7.50 17.02
CA ALA A 395 -8.43 8.05 17.36
C ALA A 395 -7.33 6.99 17.53
N GLU A 396 -7.69 5.77 17.93
CA GLU A 396 -6.76 4.65 18.11
C GLU A 396 -6.74 3.67 16.92
N VAL A 397 -7.57 3.90 15.91
CA VAL A 397 -7.70 2.99 14.76
C VAL A 397 -6.46 3.08 13.89
N LYS A 398 -5.93 1.92 13.51
CA LYS A 398 -4.77 1.76 12.61
C LYS A 398 -5.13 1.12 11.29
N ASP A 399 -6.24 0.37 11.26
CA ASP A 399 -6.67 -0.40 10.13
C ASP A 399 -8.17 -0.15 9.90
N MET A 400 -8.48 0.46 8.75
CA MET A 400 -9.83 0.74 8.26
C MET A 400 -10.14 -0.05 6.99
N SER A 401 -9.30 -1.05 6.66
CA SER A 401 -9.44 -1.81 5.43
C SER A 401 -10.83 -2.46 5.30
N SER A 402 -11.39 -2.43 4.11
CA SER A 402 -12.67 -3.06 3.79
C SER A 402 -13.88 -2.60 4.66
N MET A 403 -13.76 -1.48 5.40
CA MET A 403 -14.78 -1.09 6.40
C MET A 403 -16.20 -1.04 5.82
N PHE A 404 -16.36 -0.52 4.61
CA PHE A 404 -17.64 -0.37 3.93
C PHE A 404 -17.70 -1.16 2.61
N TRP A 405 -16.84 -2.14 2.44
CA TRP A 405 -16.82 -2.91 1.19
C TRP A 405 -18.18 -3.51 0.85
N GLY A 406 -18.66 -3.23 -0.38
CA GLY A 406 -19.89 -3.78 -0.92
C GLY A 406 -21.19 -3.22 -0.30
N CYS A 407 -21.11 -2.07 0.39
CA CYS A 407 -22.28 -1.35 0.89
C CYS A 407 -23.01 -0.63 -0.24
N SER A 408 -23.49 -1.37 -1.25
CA SER A 408 -24.00 -0.83 -2.52
C SER A 408 -25.30 -0.04 -2.41
N ALA A 409 -26.10 -0.22 -1.33
CA ALA A 409 -27.30 0.56 -1.10
C ALA A 409 -27.07 1.87 -0.32
N LEU A 410 -25.84 2.10 0.18
CA LEU A 410 -25.52 3.29 0.95
C LEU A 410 -25.41 4.52 0.03
N THR A 411 -26.24 5.55 0.27
CA THR A 411 -26.30 6.74 -0.61
C THR A 411 -25.51 7.93 -0.10
N SER A 412 -25.22 7.98 1.22
CA SER A 412 -24.42 9.03 1.85
C SER A 412 -23.78 8.51 3.13
N LEU A 413 -22.65 9.11 3.53
CA LEU A 413 -21.89 8.72 4.71
C LEU A 413 -21.28 9.96 5.36
N ASP A 414 -21.60 10.23 6.63
CA ASP A 414 -21.05 11.36 7.40
C ASP A 414 -19.80 10.90 8.17
N LEU A 415 -18.62 11.21 7.62
CA LEU A 415 -17.31 10.83 8.19
C LEU A 415 -16.60 11.97 8.92
N LYS A 416 -17.23 13.14 9.09
CA LYS A 416 -16.59 14.36 9.63
C LYS A 416 -15.89 14.21 10.99
N ASN A 417 -16.26 13.18 11.78
CA ASN A 417 -15.67 12.91 13.09
C ASN A 417 -14.57 11.82 13.04
N PHE A 418 -14.26 11.27 11.88
CA PHE A 418 -13.21 10.27 11.77
C PHE A 418 -11.82 10.91 11.97
N ASN A 419 -11.11 10.42 12.96
CA ASN A 419 -9.70 10.74 13.16
C ASN A 419 -8.86 9.63 12.52
N THR A 420 -8.21 9.92 11.40
CA THR A 420 -7.42 8.95 10.64
C THR A 420 -5.91 9.11 10.81
N GLN A 421 -5.47 9.97 11.75
CA GLN A 421 -4.04 10.29 11.94
C GLN A 421 -3.15 9.07 12.24
N ASN A 422 -3.71 8.00 12.80
CA ASN A 422 -2.98 6.78 13.16
C ASN A 422 -3.21 5.63 12.17
N VAL A 423 -4.04 5.85 11.14
CA VAL A 423 -4.38 4.81 10.16
C VAL A 423 -3.21 4.57 9.21
N THR A 424 -2.89 3.31 9.02
CA THR A 424 -1.82 2.85 8.12
C THR A 424 -2.35 2.07 6.92
N ASP A 425 -3.58 1.54 7.02
CA ASP A 425 -4.24 0.75 5.99
C ASP A 425 -5.67 1.25 5.76
N MET A 426 -5.95 1.71 4.52
CA MET A 426 -7.26 2.13 4.03
C MET A 426 -7.67 1.33 2.79
N SER A 427 -6.99 0.21 2.52
CA SER A 427 -7.27 -0.60 1.35
C SER A 427 -8.73 -1.06 1.30
N VAL A 428 -9.32 -1.08 0.12
CA VAL A 428 -10.67 -1.62 -0.11
C VAL A 428 -11.80 -0.90 0.66
N MET A 429 -11.52 0.24 1.35
CA MET A 429 -12.42 0.82 2.36
C MET A 429 -13.82 1.10 1.85
N PHE A 430 -13.98 1.61 0.63
CA PHE A 430 -15.27 1.97 0.02
C PHE A 430 -15.56 1.16 -1.25
N ASN A 431 -14.82 0.10 -1.52
CA ASN A 431 -15.02 -0.70 -2.72
C ASN A 431 -16.48 -1.19 -2.84
N GLY A 432 -17.05 -1.02 -4.02
CA GLY A 432 -18.42 -1.45 -4.30
C GLY A 432 -19.50 -0.61 -3.62
N CYS A 433 -19.18 0.58 -3.13
CA CYS A 433 -20.16 1.54 -2.62
C CYS A 433 -20.84 2.28 -3.78
N SER A 434 -21.38 1.55 -4.75
CA SER A 434 -21.93 2.08 -6.01
C SER A 434 -23.14 3.00 -5.84
N GLY A 435 -23.82 2.93 -4.69
CA GLY A 435 -24.97 3.81 -4.38
C GLY A 435 -24.59 5.20 -3.86
N LEU A 436 -23.32 5.41 -3.43
CA LEU A 436 -22.89 6.70 -2.92
C LEU A 436 -23.02 7.80 -3.98
N THR A 437 -23.77 8.86 -3.64
CA THR A 437 -23.92 10.06 -4.47
C THR A 437 -23.10 11.25 -3.97
N SER A 438 -22.50 11.11 -2.78
CA SER A 438 -21.54 12.04 -2.20
C SER A 438 -20.69 11.34 -1.16
N LEU A 439 -19.42 11.73 -1.08
CA LEU A 439 -18.49 11.24 -0.07
C LEU A 439 -17.51 12.35 0.30
N ASP A 440 -17.57 12.81 1.56
CA ASP A 440 -16.64 13.82 2.08
C ASP A 440 -15.53 13.15 2.88
N VAL A 441 -14.32 13.14 2.32
CA VAL A 441 -13.09 12.63 2.92
C VAL A 441 -12.06 13.75 3.16
N SER A 442 -12.48 15.01 3.10
CA SER A 442 -11.62 16.21 3.26
C SER A 442 -10.91 16.28 4.62
N HIS A 443 -11.43 15.56 5.61
CA HIS A 443 -10.89 15.50 6.97
C HIS A 443 -9.88 14.37 7.18
N PHE A 444 -9.69 13.52 6.18
CA PHE A 444 -8.81 12.37 6.32
C PHE A 444 -7.34 12.81 6.35
N ASN A 445 -6.64 12.46 7.41
CA ASN A 445 -5.19 12.57 7.49
C ASN A 445 -4.57 11.25 7.02
N THR A 446 -4.00 11.24 5.83
CA THR A 446 -3.45 10.04 5.20
C THR A 446 -1.93 9.94 5.28
N GLN A 447 -1.27 10.82 6.06
CA GLN A 447 0.20 10.89 6.12
C GLN A 447 0.89 9.59 6.55
N ASN A 448 0.20 8.71 7.27
CA ASN A 448 0.74 7.44 7.75
C ASN A 448 0.24 6.23 6.93
N VAL A 449 -0.63 6.45 5.95
CA VAL A 449 -1.21 5.38 5.13
C VAL A 449 -0.16 4.85 4.15
N THR A 450 -0.03 3.54 4.11
CA THR A 450 0.90 2.83 3.23
C THR A 450 0.19 2.04 2.13
N ASP A 451 -1.07 1.68 2.33
CA ASP A 451 -1.90 0.93 1.39
C ASP A 451 -3.23 1.66 1.14
N MET A 452 -3.47 2.06 -0.12
CA MET A 452 -4.72 2.64 -0.62
C MET A 452 -5.29 1.82 -1.78
N SER A 453 -4.84 0.57 -1.93
CA SER A 453 -5.29 -0.29 -3.02
C SER A 453 -6.82 -0.47 -2.95
N VAL A 454 -7.47 -0.43 -4.11
CA VAL A 454 -8.93 -0.71 -4.27
C VAL A 454 -9.84 0.25 -3.46
N MET A 455 -9.29 1.35 -2.88
CA MET A 455 -10.00 2.14 -1.86
C MET A 455 -11.36 2.67 -2.31
N PHE A 456 -11.47 3.15 -3.55
CA PHE A 456 -12.71 3.70 -4.13
C PHE A 456 -13.22 2.89 -5.31
N SER A 457 -12.72 1.68 -5.52
CA SER A 457 -13.15 0.83 -6.62
C SER A 457 -14.67 0.66 -6.65
N ASP A 458 -15.25 0.65 -7.84
CA ASP A 458 -16.69 0.50 -8.08
C ASP A 458 -17.58 1.52 -7.33
N CYS A 459 -17.05 2.69 -6.98
CA CYS A 459 -17.84 3.83 -6.51
C CYS A 459 -18.51 4.56 -7.70
N SER A 460 -19.19 3.82 -8.56
CA SER A 460 -19.74 4.30 -9.84
C SER A 460 -20.82 5.37 -9.73
N GLY A 461 -21.42 5.53 -8.53
CA GLY A 461 -22.44 6.55 -8.28
C GLY A 461 -21.90 7.93 -7.93
N LEU A 462 -20.59 8.08 -7.64
CA LEU A 462 -19.98 9.35 -7.23
C LEU A 462 -19.83 10.31 -8.43
N PRO A 463 -20.44 11.52 -8.37
CA PRO A 463 -20.26 12.55 -9.40
C PRO A 463 -19.00 13.40 -9.19
N SER A 464 -18.40 13.36 -8.02
CA SER A 464 -17.16 14.06 -7.67
C SER A 464 -16.51 13.44 -6.45
N LEU A 465 -15.20 13.58 -6.32
CA LEU A 465 -14.41 13.11 -5.17
C LEU A 465 -13.27 14.11 -4.93
N ASP A 466 -13.27 14.76 -3.75
CA ASP A 466 -12.22 15.71 -3.35
C ASP A 466 -11.14 15.00 -2.56
N LEU A 467 -9.95 14.88 -3.14
CA LEU A 467 -8.77 14.25 -2.55
C LEU A 467 -7.65 15.27 -2.26
N SER A 468 -7.93 16.57 -2.35
CA SER A 468 -6.93 17.64 -2.22
C SER A 468 -6.12 17.63 -0.92
N HIS A 469 -6.61 16.94 0.10
CA HIS A 469 -5.96 16.80 1.42
C HIS A 469 -5.20 15.48 1.59
N PHE A 470 -5.25 14.58 0.59
CA PHE A 470 -4.56 13.29 0.69
C PHE A 470 -3.04 13.47 0.58
N ASN A 471 -2.33 13.01 1.60
CA ASN A 471 -0.88 12.91 1.57
C ASN A 471 -0.51 11.45 1.27
N THR A 472 -0.02 11.21 0.05
CA THR A 472 0.31 9.87 -0.43
C THR A 472 1.81 9.53 -0.37
N GLN A 473 2.61 10.36 0.32
CA GLN A 473 4.08 10.20 0.34
C GLN A 473 4.58 8.84 0.85
N ASN A 474 3.79 8.15 1.68
CA ASN A 474 4.15 6.85 2.26
C ASN A 474 3.42 5.68 1.59
N VAL A 475 2.56 5.96 0.61
CA VAL A 475 1.78 4.92 -0.08
C VAL A 475 2.69 4.15 -1.03
N THR A 476 2.59 2.82 -0.98
CA THR A 476 3.36 1.88 -1.80
C THR A 476 2.50 1.11 -2.80
N ASP A 477 1.19 0.99 -2.54
CA ASP A 477 0.22 0.25 -3.36
C ASP A 477 -0.99 1.13 -3.66
N MET A 478 -1.24 1.37 -4.97
CA MET A 478 -2.39 2.12 -5.50
C MET A 478 -3.18 1.33 -6.54
N ARG A 479 -2.95 0.01 -6.62
CA ARG A 479 -3.67 -0.82 -7.61
C ARG A 479 -5.17 -0.71 -7.42
N TYR A 480 -5.88 -0.62 -8.56
CA TYR A 480 -7.33 -0.55 -8.59
C TYR A 480 -7.97 0.56 -7.75
N MET A 481 -7.22 1.61 -7.33
CA MET A 481 -7.72 2.61 -6.39
C MET A 481 -9.02 3.25 -6.83
N PHE A 482 -9.22 3.47 -8.13
CA PHE A 482 -10.41 4.06 -8.73
C PHE A 482 -11.08 3.17 -9.79
N LEU A 483 -10.80 1.86 -9.78
CA LEU A 483 -11.41 0.91 -10.72
C LEU A 483 -12.94 1.11 -10.76
N GLY A 484 -13.52 1.21 -11.94
CA GLY A 484 -14.97 1.29 -12.12
C GLY A 484 -15.64 2.57 -11.62
N CYS A 485 -14.87 3.64 -11.31
CA CYS A 485 -15.42 4.95 -10.94
C CYS A 485 -16.01 5.68 -12.16
N SER A 486 -16.94 5.05 -12.86
CA SER A 486 -17.50 5.52 -14.14
C SER A 486 -18.34 6.79 -14.03
N GLY A 487 -18.81 7.15 -12.82
CA GLY A 487 -19.58 8.36 -12.57
C GLY A 487 -18.76 9.64 -12.47
N LEU A 488 -17.42 9.56 -12.34
CA LEU A 488 -16.55 10.74 -12.20
C LEU A 488 -16.25 11.37 -13.57
N PRO A 489 -16.66 12.64 -13.83
CA PRO A 489 -16.29 13.35 -15.06
C PRO A 489 -14.88 13.94 -15.01
N SER A 490 -14.34 14.14 -13.81
CA SER A 490 -12.98 14.62 -13.54
C SER A 490 -12.51 14.12 -12.18
N LEU A 491 -11.20 13.97 -12.02
CA LEU A 491 -10.57 13.56 -10.77
C LEU A 491 -9.25 14.34 -10.63
N ASP A 492 -9.10 15.10 -9.54
CA ASP A 492 -7.86 15.82 -9.24
C ASP A 492 -6.92 14.95 -8.39
N VAL A 493 -5.87 14.49 -9.01
CA VAL A 493 -4.77 13.71 -8.39
C VAL A 493 -3.43 14.46 -8.45
N SER A 494 -3.46 15.76 -8.76
CA SER A 494 -2.27 16.61 -8.90
C SER A 494 -1.41 16.71 -7.63
N HIS A 495 -2.00 16.40 -6.47
CA HIS A 495 -1.32 16.40 -5.16
C HIS A 495 -0.70 15.05 -4.78
N PHE A 496 -0.93 14.03 -5.57
CA PHE A 496 -0.43 12.68 -5.24
C PHE A 496 1.09 12.62 -5.39
N ASN A 497 1.77 12.24 -4.32
CA ASN A 497 3.18 11.91 -4.34
C ASN A 497 3.32 10.40 -4.52
N THR A 498 3.72 9.97 -5.71
CA THR A 498 3.80 8.55 -6.07
C THR A 498 5.23 7.99 -6.04
N GLN A 499 6.19 8.73 -5.46
CA GLN A 499 7.61 8.33 -5.47
C GLN A 499 7.90 6.96 -4.84
N ASN A 500 7.04 6.50 -3.91
CA ASN A 500 7.20 5.22 -3.22
C ASN A 500 6.26 4.13 -3.75
N VAL A 501 5.40 4.48 -4.72
CA VAL A 501 4.45 3.52 -5.29
C VAL A 501 5.18 2.53 -6.19
N THR A 502 4.90 1.25 -5.99
CA THR A 502 5.47 0.14 -6.76
C THR A 502 4.45 -0.56 -7.65
N ASP A 503 3.16 -0.42 -7.35
CA ASP A 503 2.07 -1.06 -8.08
C ASP A 503 0.95 -0.05 -8.38
N MET A 504 0.65 0.13 -9.69
CA MET A 504 -0.42 0.98 -10.22
C MET A 504 -1.37 0.19 -11.13
N PHE A 505 -1.39 -1.14 -10.99
CA PHE A 505 -2.21 -2.00 -11.82
C PHE A 505 -3.69 -1.59 -11.74
N GLY A 506 -4.30 -1.33 -12.89
CA GLY A 506 -5.72 -0.97 -13.00
C GLY A 506 -6.15 0.28 -12.21
N MET A 507 -5.22 1.21 -11.88
CA MET A 507 -5.54 2.33 -10.97
C MET A 507 -6.76 3.14 -11.40
N PHE A 508 -6.98 3.34 -12.70
CA PHE A 508 -8.11 4.06 -13.28
C PHE A 508 -8.95 3.19 -14.22
N ASP A 509 -8.82 1.88 -14.17
CA ASP A 509 -9.56 0.95 -15.03
C ASP A 509 -11.08 1.18 -14.91
N GLY A 510 -11.80 1.23 -16.03
CA GLY A 510 -13.24 1.46 -16.05
C GLY A 510 -13.70 2.87 -15.69
N CYS A 511 -12.78 3.85 -15.56
CA CYS A 511 -13.13 5.25 -15.33
C CYS A 511 -13.67 5.91 -16.62
N SER A 512 -14.74 5.35 -17.18
CA SER A 512 -15.28 5.75 -18.49
C SER A 512 -15.86 7.17 -18.54
N GLY A 513 -16.17 7.78 -17.37
CA GLY A 513 -16.66 9.16 -17.28
C GLY A 513 -15.57 10.22 -17.39
N LEU A 514 -14.29 9.87 -17.11
CA LEU A 514 -13.20 10.83 -17.12
C LEU A 514 -12.93 11.35 -18.53
N SER A 515 -12.94 12.68 -18.69
CA SER A 515 -12.61 13.34 -19.97
C SER A 515 -11.14 13.77 -20.09
N SER A 516 -10.48 13.97 -18.97
CA SER A 516 -9.05 14.31 -18.86
C SER A 516 -8.53 13.91 -17.48
N LEU A 517 -7.21 13.74 -17.36
CA LEU A 517 -6.54 13.38 -16.12
C LEU A 517 -5.17 14.05 -16.09
N ASP A 518 -4.88 14.85 -15.04
CA ASP A 518 -3.57 15.48 -14.85
C ASP A 518 -2.66 14.55 -14.02
N LEU A 519 -1.65 14.00 -14.67
CA LEU A 519 -0.66 13.10 -14.08
C LEU A 519 0.74 13.73 -14.02
N SER A 520 0.86 15.04 -14.23
CA SER A 520 2.14 15.76 -14.34
C SER A 520 3.04 15.63 -13.10
N HIS A 521 2.47 15.27 -11.94
CA HIS A 521 3.19 15.09 -10.68
C HIS A 521 3.50 13.62 -10.35
N PHE A 522 3.05 12.68 -11.20
CA PHE A 522 3.32 11.25 -10.95
C PHE A 522 4.79 10.92 -11.18
N ASN A 523 5.43 10.41 -10.15
CA ASN A 523 6.76 9.81 -10.24
C ASN A 523 6.63 8.30 -10.31
N THR A 524 6.86 7.72 -11.48
CA THR A 524 6.68 6.29 -11.73
C THR A 524 7.99 5.49 -11.72
N GLN A 525 9.10 6.08 -11.25
CA GLN A 525 10.42 5.45 -11.32
C GLN A 525 10.50 4.10 -10.57
N ASN A 526 9.67 3.87 -9.57
CA ASN A 526 9.66 2.65 -8.77
C ASN A 526 8.53 1.68 -9.15
N VAL A 527 7.68 2.07 -10.11
CA VAL A 527 6.54 1.26 -10.52
C VAL A 527 7.01 0.09 -11.36
N THR A 528 6.55 -1.11 -11.02
CA THR A 528 6.86 -2.35 -11.73
C THR A 528 5.69 -2.90 -12.52
N ASP A 529 4.46 -2.52 -12.16
CA ASP A 529 3.23 -2.97 -12.82
C ASP A 529 2.33 -1.77 -13.16
N MET A 530 2.04 -1.60 -14.46
CA MET A 530 1.11 -0.60 -15.00
C MET A 530 0.02 -1.26 -15.87
N GLY A 531 -0.14 -2.59 -15.73
CA GLY A 531 -1.18 -3.30 -16.47
C GLY A 531 -2.56 -2.71 -16.19
N HIS A 532 -3.38 -2.61 -17.20
CA HIS A 532 -4.76 -2.07 -17.13
C HIS A 532 -4.91 -0.67 -16.54
N MET A 533 -3.82 0.11 -16.32
CA MET A 533 -3.88 1.38 -15.58
C MET A 533 -4.94 2.34 -16.08
N PHE A 534 -5.20 2.39 -17.39
CA PHE A 534 -6.22 3.21 -18.03
C PHE A 534 -7.23 2.39 -18.86
N SER A 535 -7.32 1.09 -18.60
CA SER A 535 -8.26 0.22 -19.33
C SER A 535 -9.68 0.78 -19.22
N ASP A 536 -10.47 0.68 -20.31
CA ASP A 536 -11.87 1.14 -20.39
C ASP A 536 -12.10 2.62 -19.99
N CYS A 537 -11.06 3.46 -20.03
CA CYS A 537 -11.20 4.91 -19.90
C CYS A 537 -11.71 5.53 -21.21
N SER A 538 -12.87 5.08 -21.68
CA SER A 538 -13.43 5.44 -22.99
C SER A 538 -13.78 6.93 -23.16
N GLY A 539 -13.94 7.66 -22.04
CA GLY A 539 -14.21 9.12 -22.03
C GLY A 539 -12.97 9.98 -22.25
N LEU A 540 -11.75 9.45 -22.03
CA LEU A 540 -10.51 10.22 -22.18
C LEU A 540 -10.33 10.66 -23.64
N THR A 541 -10.14 11.99 -23.84
CA THR A 541 -9.86 12.60 -25.13
C THR A 541 -8.39 12.99 -25.30
N SER A 542 -7.64 13.07 -24.22
CA SER A 542 -6.20 13.29 -24.19
C SER A 542 -5.62 12.82 -22.87
N ILE A 543 -4.35 12.43 -22.87
CA ILE A 543 -3.59 12.12 -21.67
C ILE A 543 -2.12 12.50 -21.89
N ASP A 544 -1.49 13.17 -20.91
CA ASP A 544 -0.07 13.51 -20.93
C ASP A 544 0.72 12.52 -20.06
N LEU A 545 1.56 11.71 -20.68
CA LEU A 545 2.40 10.71 -20.04
C LEU A 545 3.90 11.06 -20.13
N SER A 546 4.24 12.30 -20.52
CA SER A 546 5.63 12.74 -20.77
C SER A 546 6.54 12.62 -19.53
N HIS A 547 5.97 12.53 -18.33
CA HIS A 547 6.68 12.40 -17.06
C HIS A 547 6.83 10.94 -16.59
N PHE A 548 6.22 9.99 -17.30
CA PHE A 548 6.28 8.58 -16.89
C PHE A 548 7.66 7.99 -17.16
N ASN A 549 8.28 7.47 -16.12
CA ASN A 549 9.49 6.67 -16.20
C ASN A 549 9.11 5.19 -16.11
N THR A 550 9.20 4.49 -17.24
CA THR A 550 8.78 3.08 -17.32
C THR A 550 9.95 2.09 -17.32
N GLN A 551 11.17 2.54 -16.94
CA GLN A 551 12.37 1.69 -17.00
C GLN A 551 12.31 0.43 -16.14
N ASN A 552 11.52 0.44 -15.05
CA ASN A 552 11.37 -0.68 -14.13
C ASN A 552 10.07 -1.49 -14.36
N VAL A 553 9.23 -1.06 -15.31
CA VAL A 553 7.95 -1.71 -15.59
C VAL A 553 8.18 -3.03 -16.30
N THR A 554 7.52 -4.07 -15.78
CA THR A 554 7.57 -5.44 -16.33
C THR A 554 6.27 -5.87 -16.99
N ASP A 555 5.13 -5.24 -16.61
CA ASP A 555 3.82 -5.50 -17.22
C ASP A 555 3.14 -4.19 -17.65
N MET A 556 2.71 -4.15 -18.92
CA MET A 556 1.91 -3.10 -19.54
C MET A 556 0.66 -3.69 -20.23
N GLY A 557 0.33 -4.93 -19.92
CA GLY A 557 -0.85 -5.59 -20.52
C GLY A 557 -2.11 -4.77 -20.26
N GLY A 558 -2.93 -4.57 -21.29
CA GLY A 558 -4.18 -3.83 -21.19
C GLY A 558 -4.08 -2.35 -20.79
N MET A 559 -2.86 -1.75 -20.74
CA MET A 559 -2.70 -0.42 -20.15
C MET A 559 -3.65 0.64 -20.73
N PHE A 560 -3.98 0.57 -22.00
CA PHE A 560 -4.90 1.48 -22.71
C PHE A 560 -6.08 0.74 -23.36
N SER A 561 -6.32 -0.51 -22.97
CA SER A 561 -7.43 -1.29 -23.54
C SER A 561 -8.74 -0.51 -23.39
N GLY A 562 -9.58 -0.48 -24.42
CA GLY A 562 -10.88 0.21 -24.40
C GLY A 562 -10.83 1.74 -24.35
N CYS A 563 -9.66 2.37 -24.48
CA CYS A 563 -9.54 3.84 -24.56
C CYS A 563 -10.04 4.38 -25.91
N SER A 564 -11.29 4.14 -26.23
CA SER A 564 -11.89 4.44 -27.56
C SER A 564 -12.02 5.95 -27.86
N GLY A 565 -11.95 6.82 -26.82
CA GLY A 565 -12.03 8.26 -26.97
C GLY A 565 -10.71 8.94 -27.39
N LEU A 566 -9.56 8.27 -27.27
CA LEU A 566 -8.23 8.83 -27.57
C LEU A 566 -7.98 8.88 -29.08
N PRO A 567 -7.73 10.09 -29.68
CA PRO A 567 -7.40 10.18 -31.09
C PRO A 567 -5.92 9.94 -31.39
N SER A 568 -5.05 10.14 -30.41
CA SER A 568 -3.60 9.92 -30.47
C SER A 568 -3.05 9.67 -29.07
N LEU A 569 -1.87 9.04 -29.02
CA LEU A 569 -1.18 8.72 -27.77
C LEU A 569 0.32 8.92 -27.97
N ASP A 570 0.97 9.77 -27.17
CA ASP A 570 2.42 9.98 -27.20
C ASP A 570 3.10 9.05 -26.18
N LEU A 571 3.81 8.06 -26.69
CA LEU A 571 4.57 7.06 -25.92
C LEU A 571 6.08 7.21 -26.11
N SER A 572 6.55 8.31 -26.69
CA SER A 572 7.96 8.52 -27.07
C SER A 572 8.96 8.39 -25.91
N HIS A 573 8.49 8.52 -24.67
CA HIS A 573 9.30 8.41 -23.45
C HIS A 573 9.26 7.02 -22.82
N PHE A 574 8.46 6.09 -23.35
CA PHE A 574 8.32 4.76 -22.75
C PHE A 574 9.56 3.91 -23.02
N ASN A 575 10.17 3.42 -21.96
CA ASN A 575 11.22 2.41 -22.02
C ASN A 575 10.63 1.04 -21.73
N THR A 576 10.53 0.20 -22.76
CA THR A 576 9.91 -1.13 -22.65
C THR A 576 10.92 -2.28 -22.58
N GLN A 577 12.21 -1.98 -22.31
CA GLN A 577 13.26 -3.02 -22.33
C GLN A 577 13.04 -4.16 -21.32
N ASN A 578 12.35 -3.90 -20.21
CA ASN A 578 12.08 -4.90 -19.16
C ASN A 578 10.67 -5.49 -19.24
N VAL A 579 9.85 -5.02 -20.20
CA VAL A 579 8.45 -5.44 -20.31
C VAL A 579 8.37 -6.84 -20.91
N THR A 580 7.61 -7.71 -20.23
CA THR A 580 7.32 -9.09 -20.63
C THR A 580 5.86 -9.29 -21.04
N GLY A 581 4.91 -8.49 -20.46
CA GLY A 581 3.48 -8.50 -20.75
C GLY A 581 3.05 -7.29 -21.58
N MET A 582 2.54 -7.51 -22.81
CA MET A 582 1.95 -6.48 -23.69
C MET A 582 0.61 -6.92 -24.27
N SER A 583 0.05 -8.00 -23.76
CA SER A 583 -1.24 -8.49 -24.25
C SER A 583 -2.32 -7.41 -24.07
N VAL A 584 -3.21 -7.31 -25.06
CA VAL A 584 -4.35 -6.37 -25.07
C VAL A 584 -4.01 -4.89 -24.82
N MET A 585 -2.73 -4.46 -24.91
CA MET A 585 -2.27 -3.14 -24.48
C MET A 585 -3.07 -1.99 -25.10
N PHE A 586 -3.45 -2.09 -26.38
CA PHE A 586 -4.22 -1.09 -27.11
C PHE A 586 -5.54 -1.64 -27.65
N SER A 587 -5.99 -2.82 -27.18
CA SER A 587 -7.22 -3.43 -27.64
C SER A 587 -8.39 -2.46 -27.45
N GLY A 588 -9.28 -2.32 -28.44
CA GLY A 588 -10.43 -1.44 -28.36
C GLY A 588 -10.15 0.06 -28.47
N CYS A 589 -8.90 0.46 -28.79
CA CYS A 589 -8.56 1.87 -29.03
C CYS A 589 -9.07 2.33 -30.41
N SER A 590 -10.36 2.23 -30.64
CA SER A 590 -10.99 2.52 -31.93
C SER A 590 -10.87 3.97 -32.41
N GLY A 591 -10.64 4.92 -31.49
CA GLY A 591 -10.45 6.34 -31.77
C GLY A 591 -9.04 6.66 -32.29
N LEU A 592 -8.03 5.84 -32.04
CA LEU A 592 -6.66 6.08 -32.48
C LEU A 592 -6.56 6.09 -34.01
N THR A 593 -6.11 7.20 -34.60
CA THR A 593 -5.87 7.32 -36.05
C THR A 593 -4.42 7.08 -36.45
N SER A 594 -3.51 7.23 -35.48
CA SER A 594 -2.08 6.93 -35.61
C SER A 594 -1.51 6.52 -34.26
N LEU A 595 -0.51 5.66 -34.23
CA LEU A 595 0.20 5.22 -33.03
C LEU A 595 1.67 5.01 -33.36
N ASP A 596 2.57 5.71 -32.68
CA ASP A 596 4.03 5.52 -32.82
C ASP A 596 4.55 4.59 -31.75
N VAL A 597 4.92 3.39 -32.13
CA VAL A 597 5.53 2.35 -31.27
C VAL A 597 6.97 2.04 -31.68
N SER A 598 7.60 2.94 -32.47
CA SER A 598 8.95 2.75 -33.00
C SER A 598 10.03 2.64 -31.92
N HIS A 599 9.75 3.12 -30.70
CA HIS A 599 10.67 3.08 -29.56
C HIS A 599 10.50 1.82 -28.70
N PHE A 600 9.50 1.00 -28.99
CA PHE A 600 9.24 -0.19 -28.19
C PHE A 600 10.32 -1.26 -28.38
N ASN A 601 10.94 -1.67 -27.29
CA ASN A 601 11.80 -2.83 -27.25
C ASN A 601 10.98 -4.05 -26.80
N THR A 602 10.69 -4.95 -27.74
CA THR A 602 9.84 -6.11 -27.48
C THR A 602 10.62 -7.42 -27.30
N GLN A 603 11.96 -7.34 -27.11
CA GLN A 603 12.82 -8.54 -27.04
C GLN A 603 12.44 -9.52 -25.92
N ASN A 604 11.86 -9.03 -24.83
CA ASN A 604 11.47 -9.83 -23.66
C ASN A 604 9.98 -10.21 -23.65
N VAL A 605 9.20 -9.72 -24.62
CA VAL A 605 7.77 -9.96 -24.70
C VAL A 605 7.48 -11.39 -25.10
N THR A 606 6.61 -12.07 -24.35
CA THR A 606 6.22 -13.46 -24.60
C THR A 606 4.82 -13.62 -25.17
N SER A 607 3.93 -12.65 -24.96
CA SER A 607 2.58 -12.63 -25.54
C SER A 607 2.25 -11.23 -26.07
N MET A 608 1.76 -11.20 -27.31
CA MET A 608 1.20 -10.03 -27.99
C MET A 608 -0.29 -10.25 -28.32
N ARG A 609 -0.93 -11.17 -27.57
CA ARG A 609 -2.34 -11.51 -27.77
C ARG A 609 -3.20 -10.25 -27.76
N ARG A 610 -3.99 -10.06 -28.84
CA ARG A 610 -4.92 -8.92 -29.00
C ARG A 610 -4.31 -7.54 -28.76
N MET A 611 -2.99 -7.37 -28.95
CA MET A 611 -2.30 -6.11 -28.61
C MET A 611 -2.92 -4.89 -29.31
N PHE A 612 -3.39 -5.04 -30.53
CA PHE A 612 -4.04 -3.99 -31.35
C PHE A 612 -5.47 -4.37 -31.77
N SER A 613 -6.09 -5.39 -31.15
CA SER A 613 -7.45 -5.80 -31.49
C SER A 613 -8.41 -4.61 -31.43
N ASP A 614 -9.37 -4.53 -32.33
CA ASP A 614 -10.40 -3.49 -32.40
C ASP A 614 -9.87 -2.04 -32.57
N CYS A 615 -8.60 -1.87 -33.01
CA CYS A 615 -8.05 -0.57 -33.36
C CYS A 615 -8.52 -0.13 -34.76
N SER A 616 -9.83 -0.02 -34.94
CA SER A 616 -10.46 0.22 -36.25
C SER A 616 -10.14 1.56 -36.88
N GLY A 617 -9.68 2.57 -36.08
CA GLY A 617 -9.28 3.89 -36.57
C GLY A 617 -7.85 3.93 -37.16
N LEU A 618 -6.98 2.96 -36.85
CA LEU A 618 -5.61 2.93 -37.35
C LEU A 618 -5.59 2.65 -38.85
N THR A 619 -4.95 3.54 -39.64
CA THR A 619 -4.79 3.37 -41.09
C THR A 619 -3.45 2.78 -41.49
N SER A 620 -2.45 2.89 -40.62
CA SER A 620 -1.11 2.33 -40.77
C SER A 620 -0.48 2.09 -39.41
N LEU A 621 0.46 1.15 -39.32
CA LEU A 621 1.19 0.84 -38.09
C LEU A 621 2.61 0.39 -38.48
N ASP A 622 3.65 1.05 -37.93
CA ASP A 622 5.04 0.69 -38.14
C ASP A 622 5.54 -0.23 -37.02
N LEU A 623 5.76 -1.50 -37.37
CA LEU A 623 6.23 -2.54 -36.45
C LEU A 623 7.68 -2.97 -36.78
N SER A 624 8.42 -2.19 -37.59
CA SER A 624 9.75 -2.55 -38.06
C SER A 624 10.79 -2.81 -36.97
N HIS A 625 10.56 -2.30 -35.77
CA HIS A 625 11.42 -2.46 -34.59
C HIS A 625 10.99 -3.60 -33.66
N PHE A 626 9.85 -4.25 -33.91
CA PHE A 626 9.37 -5.35 -33.03
C PHE A 626 10.27 -6.59 -33.21
N ASN A 627 10.80 -7.05 -32.09
CA ASN A 627 11.49 -8.32 -31.96
C ASN A 627 10.54 -9.36 -31.38
N THR A 628 10.08 -10.29 -32.20
CA THR A 628 9.08 -11.30 -31.82
C THR A 628 9.68 -12.68 -31.55
N GLN A 629 11.02 -12.78 -31.40
CA GLN A 629 11.69 -14.08 -31.26
C GLN A 629 11.24 -14.89 -30.00
N ASN A 630 10.82 -14.22 -28.97
CA ASN A 630 10.35 -14.85 -27.71
C ASN A 630 8.83 -14.95 -27.60
N VAL A 631 8.10 -14.43 -28.59
CA VAL A 631 6.64 -14.44 -28.57
C VAL A 631 6.11 -15.83 -28.87
N THR A 632 5.22 -16.30 -28.04
CA THR A 632 4.53 -17.61 -28.17
C THR A 632 3.06 -17.47 -28.55
N ASP A 633 2.44 -16.32 -28.27
CA ASP A 633 1.02 -16.05 -28.50
C ASP A 633 0.83 -14.73 -29.27
N MET A 634 0.27 -14.81 -30.47
CA MET A 634 -0.11 -13.69 -31.34
C MET A 634 -1.61 -13.73 -31.67
N GLY A 635 -2.39 -14.51 -30.94
CA GLY A 635 -3.82 -14.66 -31.19
C GLY A 635 -4.56 -13.33 -31.16
N GLY A 636 -5.32 -13.04 -32.22
CA GLY A 636 -6.09 -11.80 -32.35
C GLY A 636 -5.28 -10.51 -32.40
N MET A 637 -3.95 -10.54 -32.62
CA MET A 637 -3.08 -9.35 -32.49
C MET A 637 -3.61 -8.13 -33.23
N PHE A 638 -4.22 -8.31 -34.42
CA PHE A 638 -4.82 -7.27 -35.24
C PHE A 638 -6.32 -7.51 -35.50
N ASP A 639 -6.96 -8.31 -34.68
CA ASP A 639 -8.39 -8.63 -34.83
C ASP A 639 -9.22 -7.33 -34.93
N TYR A 640 -10.15 -7.25 -35.89
CA TYR A 640 -10.98 -6.09 -36.21
C TYR A 640 -10.23 -4.75 -36.46
N CYS A 641 -8.95 -4.77 -36.88
CA CYS A 641 -8.25 -3.58 -37.37
C CYS A 641 -8.72 -3.20 -38.76
N SER A 642 -10.00 -2.86 -38.93
CA SER A 642 -10.63 -2.62 -40.24
C SER A 642 -10.10 -1.43 -41.01
N GLY A 643 -9.45 -0.46 -40.34
CA GLY A 643 -8.80 0.72 -40.98
C GLY A 643 -7.49 0.44 -41.62
N LEU A 644 -6.77 -0.63 -41.24
CA LEU A 644 -5.47 -0.95 -41.80
C LEU A 644 -5.59 -1.36 -43.26
N THR A 645 -4.85 -0.67 -44.15
CA THR A 645 -4.85 -0.99 -45.58
C THR A 645 -3.62 -1.79 -46.02
N SER A 646 -2.55 -1.74 -45.22
CA SER A 646 -1.31 -2.51 -45.43
C SER A 646 -0.63 -2.73 -44.08
N LEU A 647 0.16 -3.79 -43.95
CA LEU A 647 0.90 -4.11 -42.74
C LEU A 647 2.21 -4.80 -43.14
N ASP A 648 3.35 -4.27 -42.69
CA ASP A 648 4.68 -4.87 -42.95
C ASP A 648 5.10 -5.72 -41.73
N LEU A 649 5.11 -7.02 -41.91
CA LEU A 649 5.47 -8.02 -40.90
C LEU A 649 6.83 -8.70 -41.26
N SER A 650 7.61 -8.13 -42.17
CA SER A 650 8.86 -8.75 -42.69
C SER A 650 9.91 -9.04 -41.59
N HIS A 651 9.81 -8.38 -40.45
CA HIS A 651 10.71 -8.56 -39.30
C HIS A 651 10.17 -9.56 -38.24
N PHE A 652 8.97 -10.05 -38.41
CA PHE A 652 8.38 -10.98 -37.41
C PHE A 652 9.05 -12.36 -37.50
N ASN A 653 9.56 -12.82 -36.35
CA ASN A 653 10.04 -14.18 -36.18
C ASN A 653 8.95 -15.00 -35.48
N THR A 654 8.34 -15.92 -36.16
CA THR A 654 7.21 -16.70 -35.63
C THR A 654 7.58 -18.14 -35.24
N GLN A 655 8.89 -18.47 -35.18
CA GLN A 655 9.34 -19.84 -34.92
C GLN A 655 8.85 -20.41 -33.56
N ASN A 656 8.63 -19.57 -32.56
CA ASN A 656 8.17 -19.98 -31.22
C ASN A 656 6.66 -19.80 -31.00
N VAL A 657 5.93 -19.27 -32.01
CA VAL A 657 4.51 -18.98 -31.88
C VAL A 657 3.71 -20.27 -31.94
N THR A 658 2.80 -20.43 -30.99
CA THR A 658 1.88 -21.58 -30.90
C THR A 658 0.43 -21.20 -31.19
N ASP A 659 0.06 -19.93 -30.99
CA ASP A 659 -1.30 -19.40 -31.20
C ASP A 659 -1.27 -18.22 -32.19
N MET A 660 -1.97 -18.35 -33.33
CA MET A 660 -2.25 -17.32 -34.32
C MET A 660 -3.74 -17.19 -34.62
N GLY A 661 -4.59 -17.79 -33.75
CA GLY A 661 -6.03 -17.73 -33.93
C GLY A 661 -6.56 -16.30 -34.00
N GLY A 662 -7.37 -15.98 -35.00
CA GLY A 662 -7.93 -14.64 -35.22
C GLY A 662 -6.94 -13.53 -35.49
N MET A 663 -5.64 -13.80 -35.75
CA MET A 663 -4.60 -12.79 -35.81
C MET A 663 -4.94 -11.58 -36.70
N PHE A 664 -5.63 -11.79 -37.81
CA PHE A 664 -6.08 -10.76 -38.76
C PHE A 664 -7.60 -10.78 -38.94
N SER A 665 -8.34 -11.47 -38.11
CA SER A 665 -9.81 -11.57 -38.23
C SER A 665 -10.41 -10.17 -38.31
N GLY A 666 -11.39 -9.95 -39.19
CA GLY A 666 -12.05 -8.65 -39.36
C GLY A 666 -11.21 -7.52 -39.92
N CYS A 667 -9.98 -7.75 -40.37
CA CYS A 667 -9.14 -6.76 -41.05
C CYS A 667 -9.66 -6.46 -42.46
N SER A 668 -10.86 -5.91 -42.55
CA SER A 668 -11.58 -5.71 -43.82
C SER A 668 -10.95 -4.68 -44.76
N GLY A 669 -9.99 -3.84 -44.27
CA GLY A 669 -9.26 -2.88 -45.09
C GLY A 669 -8.00 -3.42 -45.74
N LEU A 670 -7.43 -4.53 -45.24
CA LEU A 670 -6.19 -5.11 -45.79
C LEU A 670 -6.40 -5.67 -47.20
N THR A 671 -5.53 -5.28 -48.14
CA THR A 671 -5.64 -5.75 -49.53
C THR A 671 -4.62 -6.84 -49.88
N SER A 672 -3.51 -6.88 -49.16
CA SER A 672 -2.46 -7.91 -49.32
C SER A 672 -1.67 -8.10 -48.04
N LEU A 673 -1.18 -9.31 -47.79
CA LEU A 673 -0.24 -9.65 -46.73
C LEU A 673 0.94 -10.43 -47.25
N ASP A 674 2.13 -10.08 -46.80
CA ASP A 674 3.36 -10.86 -47.10
C ASP A 674 3.78 -11.63 -45.83
N LEU A 675 3.44 -12.92 -45.81
CA LEU A 675 3.73 -13.87 -44.74
C LEU A 675 4.78 -14.91 -45.16
N SER A 676 5.56 -14.58 -46.22
CA SER A 676 6.60 -15.47 -46.76
C SER A 676 7.70 -15.85 -45.76
N HIS A 677 7.81 -15.10 -44.67
CA HIS A 677 8.77 -15.33 -43.59
C HIS A 677 8.18 -16.07 -42.37
N PHE A 678 6.87 -16.28 -42.34
CA PHE A 678 6.25 -16.95 -41.25
C PHE A 678 6.65 -18.41 -41.15
N ASN A 679 7.11 -18.85 -40.00
CA ASN A 679 7.32 -20.23 -39.62
C ASN A 679 6.13 -20.69 -38.74
N THR A 680 5.34 -21.64 -39.29
CA THR A 680 4.12 -22.12 -38.61
C THR A 680 4.25 -23.53 -38.06
N GLN A 681 5.49 -24.08 -37.98
CA GLN A 681 5.73 -25.47 -37.55
C GLN A 681 5.26 -25.77 -36.14
N ASN A 682 5.27 -24.78 -35.25
CA ASN A 682 4.88 -24.92 -33.86
C ASN A 682 3.44 -24.41 -33.59
N VAL A 683 2.75 -23.87 -34.59
CA VAL A 683 1.43 -23.30 -34.42
C VAL A 683 0.39 -24.40 -34.30
N THR A 684 -0.39 -24.35 -33.24
CA THR A 684 -1.46 -25.30 -32.94
C THR A 684 -2.86 -24.71 -33.12
N ASP A 685 -2.99 -23.38 -33.19
CA ASP A 685 -4.26 -22.66 -33.37
C ASP A 685 -4.12 -21.60 -34.47
N MET A 686 -4.94 -21.72 -35.54
CA MET A 686 -5.15 -20.75 -36.60
C MET A 686 -6.64 -20.52 -36.88
N ILE A 687 -7.48 -20.83 -35.88
CA ILE A 687 -8.91 -20.63 -35.95
C ILE A 687 -9.20 -19.18 -36.36
N GLU A 688 -10.05 -18.99 -37.38
CA GLU A 688 -10.50 -17.66 -37.82
C GLU A 688 -9.40 -16.68 -38.20
N MET A 689 -8.14 -17.12 -38.45
CA MET A 689 -6.96 -16.25 -38.60
C MET A 689 -7.15 -15.08 -39.58
N PHE A 690 -7.87 -15.28 -40.68
CA PHE A 690 -8.16 -14.26 -41.72
C PHE A 690 -9.69 -14.04 -41.90
N LYS A 691 -10.52 -14.59 -41.06
CA LYS A 691 -11.97 -14.47 -41.16
C LYS A 691 -12.38 -12.99 -41.33
N GLY A 692 -13.26 -12.73 -42.30
CA GLY A 692 -13.80 -11.38 -42.54
C GLY A 692 -12.80 -10.40 -43.17
N CYS A 693 -11.65 -10.86 -43.66
CA CYS A 693 -10.72 -10.03 -44.45
C CYS A 693 -11.27 -9.79 -45.84
N SER A 694 -12.42 -9.09 -45.94
CA SER A 694 -13.22 -9.02 -47.19
C SER A 694 -12.53 -8.30 -48.35
N ALA A 695 -11.57 -7.42 -48.11
CA ALA A 695 -10.78 -6.75 -49.16
C ALA A 695 -9.48 -7.48 -49.51
N LEU A 696 -9.14 -8.58 -48.83
CA LEU A 696 -7.86 -9.26 -48.98
C LEU A 696 -7.81 -10.05 -50.27
N MET A 697 -6.96 -9.64 -51.18
CA MET A 697 -6.82 -10.25 -52.52
C MET A 697 -5.65 -11.24 -52.59
N THR A 698 -4.57 -10.98 -51.82
CA THR A 698 -3.33 -11.78 -51.96
C THR A 698 -2.69 -12.01 -50.59
N ILE A 699 -2.36 -13.26 -50.32
CA ILE A 699 -1.47 -13.66 -49.21
C ILE A 699 -0.22 -14.31 -49.84
N ASN A 700 0.94 -13.68 -49.65
CA ASN A 700 2.19 -14.24 -50.13
C ASN A 700 2.77 -15.21 -49.07
N SER A 701 2.95 -16.47 -49.49
CA SER A 701 3.68 -17.50 -48.73
C SER A 701 4.37 -18.46 -49.68
N ASN A 702 5.57 -18.90 -49.34
CA ASN A 702 6.33 -19.84 -50.16
C ASN A 702 6.14 -21.31 -49.76
N THR A 703 5.46 -21.55 -48.68
CA THR A 703 5.23 -22.90 -48.13
C THR A 703 3.74 -23.13 -47.86
N ALA A 704 3.31 -24.37 -47.95
CA ALA A 704 2.01 -24.79 -47.42
C ALA A 704 2.05 -24.84 -45.91
N TRP A 705 0.99 -24.39 -45.26
CA TRP A 705 0.89 -24.43 -43.83
C TRP A 705 0.10 -25.67 -43.37
N GLN A 706 0.34 -26.04 -42.08
CA GLN A 706 -0.39 -27.12 -41.41
C GLN A 706 -0.69 -26.67 -39.97
N CYS A 707 -1.90 -26.95 -39.53
CA CYS A 707 -2.30 -26.63 -38.17
C CYS A 707 -3.45 -27.59 -37.76
N PRO A 708 -3.42 -28.11 -36.52
CA PRO A 708 -4.50 -28.99 -36.04
C PRO A 708 -5.85 -28.27 -35.90
N GLU A 709 -5.82 -27.01 -35.43
CA GLU A 709 -7.04 -26.20 -35.23
C GLU A 709 -7.04 -25.02 -36.21
N SER A 710 -7.93 -25.02 -37.19
CA SER A 710 -7.92 -24.03 -38.28
C SER A 710 -9.30 -23.77 -38.92
N TYR A 711 -10.39 -24.18 -38.27
CA TYR A 711 -11.72 -23.97 -38.83
C TYR A 711 -12.01 -22.48 -39.08
N SER A 712 -12.75 -22.18 -40.12
CA SER A 712 -13.11 -20.82 -40.53
C SER A 712 -11.92 -19.88 -40.77
N MET A 713 -10.68 -20.41 -40.97
CA MET A 713 -9.47 -19.64 -41.18
C MET A 713 -9.62 -18.56 -42.25
N PHE A 714 -10.24 -18.84 -43.35
CA PHE A 714 -10.49 -17.94 -44.47
C PHE A 714 -11.95 -17.54 -44.64
N ALA A 715 -12.82 -17.82 -43.71
CA ALA A 715 -14.25 -17.48 -43.83
C ALA A 715 -14.43 -15.99 -44.19
N ASP A 716 -15.34 -15.68 -45.09
CA ASP A 716 -15.66 -14.32 -45.58
C ASP A 716 -14.48 -13.55 -46.25
N CYS A 717 -13.48 -14.23 -46.80
CA CYS A 717 -12.39 -13.66 -47.58
C CYS A 717 -12.75 -13.59 -49.09
N TRP A 718 -13.84 -12.94 -49.45
CA TRP A 718 -14.47 -12.97 -50.78
C TRP A 718 -13.57 -12.56 -51.94
N GLN A 719 -12.57 -11.75 -51.74
CA GLN A 719 -11.66 -11.22 -52.75
C GLN A 719 -10.38 -12.09 -52.95
N LEU A 720 -10.19 -13.08 -52.06
CA LEU A 720 -8.95 -13.82 -51.99
C LEU A 720 -8.71 -14.68 -53.24
N THR A 721 -7.52 -14.56 -53.83
CA THR A 721 -7.15 -15.30 -55.01
C THR A 721 -5.67 -15.72 -54.94
N GLY A 722 -5.45 -17.03 -54.98
CA GLY A 722 -4.10 -17.62 -55.06
C GLY A 722 -3.98 -18.51 -56.30
N ALA A 723 -3.54 -19.76 -56.11
CA ALA A 723 -3.60 -20.78 -57.14
C ALA A 723 -5.04 -21.11 -57.57
N VAL A 724 -5.97 -20.91 -56.64
CA VAL A 724 -7.43 -21.04 -56.91
C VAL A 724 -8.15 -19.79 -56.40
N THR A 725 -9.38 -19.56 -56.88
CA THR A 725 -10.26 -18.50 -56.35
C THR A 725 -10.96 -18.99 -55.08
N TYR A 726 -11.35 -18.03 -54.23
CA TYR A 726 -12.03 -18.30 -52.97
C TYR A 726 -13.30 -19.16 -53.15
N ASP A 727 -13.49 -20.15 -52.27
CA ASP A 727 -14.68 -20.96 -52.12
C ASP A 727 -15.12 -20.92 -50.65
N GLU A 728 -16.39 -20.53 -50.36
CA GLU A 728 -16.96 -20.42 -48.99
C GLU A 728 -17.04 -21.74 -48.24
N ASN A 729 -16.95 -22.88 -48.94
CA ASN A 729 -17.01 -24.22 -48.35
C ASN A 729 -15.61 -24.76 -48.00
N GLU A 730 -14.54 -24.11 -48.47
CA GLU A 730 -13.13 -24.52 -48.29
C GLU A 730 -12.36 -23.42 -47.55
N THR A 731 -12.52 -23.36 -46.21
CA THR A 731 -12.07 -22.23 -45.39
C THR A 731 -11.05 -22.58 -44.32
N ASP A 732 -10.55 -23.80 -44.27
CA ASP A 732 -9.56 -24.26 -43.32
C ASP A 732 -8.08 -24.16 -43.84
N VAL A 733 -7.13 -24.65 -43.06
CA VAL A 733 -5.68 -24.58 -43.37
C VAL A 733 -5.32 -25.37 -44.63
N THR A 734 -6.14 -26.29 -45.14
CA THR A 734 -5.85 -27.00 -46.37
C THR A 734 -5.74 -26.06 -47.58
N MET A 735 -6.40 -24.90 -47.47
CA MET A 735 -6.33 -23.83 -48.49
C MET A 735 -5.14 -22.88 -48.27
N ALA A 736 -4.37 -23.03 -47.19
CA ALA A 736 -3.16 -22.26 -46.93
C ALA A 736 -1.94 -22.84 -47.71
N ASN A 737 -2.09 -22.89 -49.04
CA ASN A 737 -1.13 -23.55 -49.94
C ASN A 737 -0.88 -22.69 -51.18
N PRO A 738 0.38 -22.39 -51.56
CA PRO A 738 0.69 -21.60 -52.75
C PRO A 738 0.54 -22.34 -54.07
N GLU A 739 0.38 -23.69 -54.07
CA GLU A 739 0.25 -24.48 -55.27
C GLU A 739 -1.20 -24.88 -55.57
N THR A 740 -1.99 -25.10 -54.51
CA THR A 740 -3.34 -25.68 -54.63
C THR A 740 -4.43 -24.87 -53.87
N GLY A 741 -4.07 -23.80 -53.17
CA GLY A 741 -4.99 -23.03 -52.28
C GLY A 741 -4.93 -21.51 -52.56
N TYR A 742 -5.18 -20.74 -51.49
CA TYR A 742 -5.35 -19.29 -51.59
C TYR A 742 -4.03 -18.51 -51.46
N PHE A 743 -2.94 -19.16 -51.17
CA PHE A 743 -1.64 -18.46 -51.12
C PHE A 743 -1.05 -18.22 -52.54
N THR A 744 -0.21 -17.17 -52.62
CA THR A 744 0.55 -16.87 -53.82
C THR A 744 2.04 -17.02 -53.49
N ALA A 745 2.76 -17.82 -54.26
CA ALA A 745 4.20 -17.94 -54.13
C ALA A 745 4.87 -16.59 -54.43
N LYS A 746 5.67 -16.07 -53.47
CA LYS A 746 6.46 -14.86 -53.71
C LYS A 746 7.54 -15.16 -54.74
N SER A 747 7.42 -14.60 -55.95
CA SER A 747 8.41 -14.78 -56.99
C SER A 747 9.79 -14.33 -56.51
N THR A 748 10.70 -15.27 -56.34
CA THR A 748 12.14 -15.01 -56.16
C THR A 748 12.85 -14.71 -57.46
N ALA A 749 12.10 -14.75 -58.58
CA ALA A 749 12.67 -14.55 -59.90
C ALA A 749 13.13 -13.08 -60.06
N VAL A 750 14.40 -12.89 -60.07
CA VAL A 750 15.00 -11.74 -60.77
C VAL A 750 14.64 -11.91 -62.25
N GLU A 751 13.61 -11.18 -62.74
CA GLU A 751 13.33 -11.18 -64.19
C GLU A 751 14.60 -10.90 -64.91
N SER A 752 15.13 -11.91 -65.65
CA SER A 752 16.20 -11.69 -66.63
C SER A 752 15.61 -10.94 -67.84
N VAL A 753 15.66 -9.63 -67.77
CA VAL A 753 15.24 -8.79 -68.88
C VAL A 753 16.16 -9.05 -70.03
N ARG A 754 15.68 -9.77 -71.04
CA ARG A 754 16.36 -9.85 -72.38
C ARG A 754 16.14 -8.52 -73.09
N PHE A 755 17.17 -7.72 -73.14
CA PHE A 755 17.17 -6.46 -73.94
C PHE A 755 17.39 -6.74 -75.39
N GLY A 756 16.45 -6.37 -76.25
CA GLY A 756 16.65 -6.19 -77.63
C GLY A 756 17.62 -5.00 -77.91
N ALA A 757 18.44 -5.08 -78.89
CA ALA A 757 19.38 -4.01 -79.26
C ALA A 757 18.56 -2.75 -79.66
N ASP A 758 18.95 -1.57 -79.12
CA ASP A 758 18.47 -0.21 -79.41
C ASP A 758 17.30 0.35 -78.66
N SER A 759 17.55 0.67 -77.38
CA SER A 759 16.93 1.82 -76.75
C SER A 759 17.89 2.40 -75.71
N ALA A 760 17.87 3.73 -75.52
CA ALA A 760 18.75 4.42 -74.53
C ALA A 760 18.39 3.99 -73.11
N GLN A 761 19.24 3.20 -72.46
CA GLN A 761 19.01 2.67 -71.11
C GLN A 761 19.52 3.66 -70.08
N HIS A 762 18.64 3.97 -69.05
CA HIS A 762 19.05 4.70 -67.88
C HIS A 762 19.50 3.67 -66.83
N ILE A 763 20.84 3.58 -66.61
CA ILE A 763 21.43 2.63 -65.67
C ILE A 763 21.96 3.37 -64.44
N TYR A 764 21.62 2.88 -63.21
CA TYR A 764 22.14 3.42 -62.00
C TYR A 764 22.72 2.29 -61.09
N THR A 765 23.66 2.63 -60.20
CA THR A 765 24.10 1.73 -59.14
C THR A 765 22.99 1.59 -58.12
N LEU A 766 23.06 0.63 -57.19
CA LEU A 766 22.09 0.49 -56.08
C LEU A 766 22.06 1.72 -55.16
N GLN A 767 23.13 2.55 -55.16
CA GLN A 767 23.20 3.80 -54.40
C GLN A 767 22.67 5.00 -55.21
N GLY A 768 21.96 4.77 -56.32
CA GLY A 768 21.31 5.83 -57.12
C GLY A 768 22.25 6.63 -58.03
N LYS A 769 23.53 6.26 -58.14
CA LYS A 769 24.49 6.95 -59.02
C LYS A 769 24.34 6.49 -60.47
N ARG A 770 24.09 7.42 -61.43
CA ARG A 770 23.95 7.12 -62.86
C ARG A 770 25.27 6.57 -63.45
N VAL A 771 25.19 5.42 -64.10
CA VAL A 771 26.30 4.76 -64.74
C VAL A 771 26.34 5.17 -66.19
N ARG A 772 27.50 5.71 -66.69
CA ARG A 772 27.74 6.05 -68.10
C ARG A 772 28.39 4.86 -68.80
N GLY A 773 27.77 4.36 -69.85
CA GLY A 773 28.25 3.24 -70.70
C GLY A 773 27.11 2.30 -71.07
N ALA A 774 27.30 1.56 -72.14
CA ALA A 774 26.31 0.57 -72.56
C ALA A 774 26.35 -0.64 -71.66
N TRP A 775 25.18 -1.23 -71.40
CA TRP A 775 24.94 -2.37 -70.43
C TRP A 775 26.02 -3.49 -70.67
N LYS A 776 26.36 -3.80 -71.93
CA LYS A 776 27.32 -4.86 -72.30
C LYS A 776 28.73 -4.67 -71.74
N HIS A 777 29.13 -3.43 -71.40
CA HIS A 777 30.48 -3.09 -70.94
C HIS A 777 30.57 -2.85 -69.40
N LEU A 778 29.51 -3.01 -68.69
CA LEU A 778 29.53 -2.86 -67.19
C LEU A 778 30.09 -4.14 -66.58
N PRO A 779 30.76 -4.04 -65.42
CA PRO A 779 31.16 -5.20 -64.62
C PRO A 779 29.98 -6.06 -64.22
N ALA A 780 30.24 -7.33 -63.91
CA ALA A 780 29.23 -8.17 -63.21
C ALA A 780 28.80 -7.49 -61.93
N GLY A 781 27.48 -7.47 -61.64
CA GLY A 781 26.95 -6.77 -60.48
C GLY A 781 25.42 -6.49 -60.52
N VAL A 782 24.91 -5.84 -59.56
CA VAL A 782 23.49 -5.46 -59.46
C VAL A 782 23.30 -3.98 -59.72
N TYR A 783 22.43 -3.65 -60.68
CA TYR A 783 22.14 -2.29 -61.14
C TYR A 783 20.64 -2.01 -61.16
N VAL A 784 20.26 -0.73 -61.18
CA VAL A 784 18.88 -0.31 -61.47
C VAL A 784 18.81 0.15 -62.92
N VAL A 785 18.11 -0.57 -63.75
CA VAL A 785 18.00 -0.29 -65.22
C VAL A 785 16.54 0.06 -65.50
N ASN A 786 16.30 1.27 -65.94
CA ASN A 786 14.95 1.81 -66.23
C ASN A 786 13.98 1.60 -65.06
N GLY A 787 14.49 1.86 -63.85
CA GLY A 787 13.71 1.76 -62.60
C GLY A 787 13.60 0.36 -62.03
N LYS A 788 14.10 -0.67 -62.66
CA LYS A 788 14.06 -2.07 -62.16
C LYS A 788 15.45 -2.54 -61.74
N LYS A 789 15.55 -3.25 -60.62
CA LYS A 789 16.77 -3.90 -60.13
C LYS A 789 17.15 -5.05 -61.10
N THR A 790 18.34 -5.02 -61.66
CA THR A 790 18.79 -5.97 -62.66
C THR A 790 20.21 -6.48 -62.34
N VAL A 791 20.37 -7.79 -62.37
CA VAL A 791 21.69 -8.43 -62.18
C VAL A 791 22.39 -8.62 -63.52
N LYS A 792 23.66 -8.15 -63.60
CA LYS A 792 24.54 -8.47 -64.69
C LYS A 792 25.47 -9.62 -64.30
N PRO A 793 25.40 -10.78 -64.95
CA PRO A 793 26.18 -11.92 -64.57
C PRO A 793 27.71 -11.69 -64.81
#